data_cb27c4e24e54ccf5de0282f64b1e656c
#
_entry.id   cb27c4e24e54ccf5de0282f64b1e656c
#
_cell.length_a   1.000
_cell.length_b   1.000
_cell.length_c   1.000
_cell.angle_alpha   90.00
_cell.angle_beta   90.00
_cell.angle_gamma   90.00
#
_symmetry.space_group_name_H-M   'P 1'
#
loop_
_entity.id
_entity.type
_entity.pdbx_description
1 polymer ?
#
loop_
_entity_poly.entity_id
_entity_poly.type
_entity_poly.pdbx_seq_one_letter_code
_entity_poly.pdbx_strand_id
1 'polypeptide(L)'
;MTLTVRYPDLTHWKAQVKCQMGCPVATDAGRYVQLIADERYEDAYLVARAPNPFASVCGRVCAAPCEDACRRGSIDAPISIRALKRFVTERYGVESIRPDTQDRLLTELVSEGNRYPGHLPVHPAPGSAPAARRKVAVIGAGPAGLSAASDLALLGYGVTVFEAAEEAGGMMRFGIPEYRLPRTLLAAEIDKVRGLGVTLATRRPLTAEFGLAELRALGFEAVFLSVGVSKGRDLVVPGVDRDGVVKAIDYLLNVNRGYRMSLGRRVVVIGGGFVAFDAARTALRLATGEDELAAAADARVKEALDSARAAVRGGASEVTIVSLESFDEMPVLRTTQGHEEFEEAKHEGIRFVTRRGPKEFLGASRLEAVALRKVTSVFDANGRFSPTYDDGDVETIPADACILAIGQKADLDFVKPADRIDLTPGGSIRVDPETLATSAPGIFAGGDVAFGPRNLIEAVANGKRAARSIHSYLSREAGRIESELEIEKIPTSRYRMIAGFEVLDRRAAPTLDLARRTGISEVETGYDETEALRQAARCLVCHVQTIYDPEKCVLCSRCVDVCPEYCLALVPIEELDLPEDEKRVLAERAEAFEGAPLSAMVKDDERCIRCGLCAIRCPTDAMTMERFSITERFAAAAF
;
A
#
# COMPACT_ATOMS: atom_id res chain seq x y z
N MET A 1 -11.43 37.75 9.53
CA MET A 1 -10.96 36.63 8.67
C MET A 1 -12.20 35.86 8.29
N THR A 2 -12.55 35.77 7.02
CA THR A 2 -13.80 35.13 6.59
C THR A 2 -13.62 33.61 6.62
N LEU A 3 -14.54 32.90 7.27
CA LEU A 3 -14.49 31.45 7.39
C LEU A 3 -15.32 30.81 6.27
N THR A 4 -14.71 29.94 5.47
CA THR A 4 -15.41 29.16 4.43
C THR A 4 -16.13 27.98 5.08
N VAL A 5 -17.45 27.93 4.95
CA VAL A 5 -18.29 26.85 5.46
C VAL A 5 -18.63 25.89 4.33
N ARG A 6 -18.62 24.59 4.65
CA ARG A 6 -19.07 23.52 3.74
C ARG A 6 -20.13 22.68 4.43
N TYR A 7 -21.20 22.40 3.72
CA TYR A 7 -22.21 21.45 4.19
C TYR A 7 -21.72 20.02 3.96
N PRO A 8 -21.96 19.11 4.92
CA PRO A 8 -21.51 17.74 4.80
C PRO A 8 -22.30 17.00 3.71
N ASP A 9 -21.63 16.72 2.60
CA ASP A 9 -22.08 15.82 1.54
C ASP A 9 -21.45 14.43 1.71
N LEU A 10 -21.72 13.52 0.80
CA LEU A 10 -21.13 12.17 0.80
C LEU A 10 -19.60 12.20 0.73
N THR A 11 -19.02 13.16 -0.01
CA THR A 11 -17.57 13.35 -0.14
C THR A 11 -16.97 13.77 1.20
N HIS A 12 -17.66 14.66 1.92
CA HIS A 12 -17.28 15.07 3.26
C HIS A 12 -17.23 13.85 4.21
N TRP A 13 -18.29 13.04 4.22
CA TRP A 13 -18.35 11.87 5.09
C TRP A 13 -17.26 10.83 4.78
N LYS A 14 -17.02 10.55 3.51
CA LYS A 14 -15.90 9.69 3.09
C LYS A 14 -14.56 10.22 3.60
N ALA A 15 -14.33 11.53 3.50
CA ALA A 15 -13.10 12.17 3.93
C ALA A 15 -12.86 12.13 5.46
N GLN A 16 -13.89 11.88 6.27
CA GLN A 16 -13.74 11.78 7.72
C GLN A 16 -12.91 10.55 8.15
N VAL A 17 -12.97 9.45 7.39
CA VAL A 17 -12.19 8.23 7.67
C VAL A 17 -10.89 8.26 6.87
N LYS A 18 -9.93 9.08 7.31
CA LYS A 18 -8.68 9.33 6.58
C LYS A 18 -7.88 8.07 6.28
N CYS A 19 -7.86 7.09 7.18
CA CYS A 19 -7.17 5.82 6.94
C CYS A 19 -7.81 4.99 5.81
N GLN A 20 -9.12 5.05 5.63
CA GLN A 20 -9.82 4.42 4.51
C GLN A 20 -9.53 5.17 3.21
N MET A 21 -9.61 6.49 3.24
CA MET A 21 -9.30 7.33 2.07
C MET A 21 -7.83 7.26 1.64
N GLY A 22 -6.92 7.12 2.60
CA GLY A 22 -5.49 6.91 2.33
C GLY A 22 -5.17 5.53 1.76
N CYS A 23 -6.08 4.57 1.86
CA CYS A 23 -5.89 3.23 1.31
C CYS A 23 -6.33 3.18 -0.17
N PRO A 24 -5.45 2.90 -1.14
CA PRO A 24 -5.80 2.86 -2.57
C PRO A 24 -6.93 1.89 -2.93
N VAL A 25 -7.14 0.83 -2.12
CA VAL A 25 -8.25 -0.12 -2.26
C VAL A 25 -9.43 0.18 -1.34
N ALA A 26 -9.41 1.33 -0.67
CA ALA A 26 -10.45 1.79 0.26
C ALA A 26 -10.80 0.77 1.36
N THR A 27 -9.81 0.00 1.85
CA THR A 27 -10.04 -0.88 3.01
C THR A 27 -10.49 -0.05 4.21
N ASP A 28 -11.60 -0.42 4.81
CA ASP A 28 -12.08 0.25 6.02
C ASP A 28 -11.21 -0.13 7.24
N ALA A 29 -10.03 0.52 7.28
CA ALA A 29 -9.05 0.25 8.31
C ALA A 29 -9.54 0.65 9.70
N GLY A 30 -10.28 1.74 9.80
CA GLY A 30 -10.88 2.19 11.06
C GLY A 30 -11.82 1.13 11.64
N ARG A 31 -12.64 0.52 10.79
CA ARG A 31 -13.59 -0.49 11.22
C ARG A 31 -12.93 -1.77 11.70
N TYR A 32 -11.97 -2.35 10.96
CA TYR A 32 -11.34 -3.57 11.45
C TYR A 32 -10.47 -3.33 12.69
N VAL A 33 -9.88 -2.15 12.86
CA VAL A 33 -9.18 -1.78 14.10
C VAL A 33 -10.15 -1.72 15.28
N GLN A 34 -11.34 -1.13 15.11
CA GLN A 34 -12.38 -1.13 16.14
C GLN A 34 -12.86 -2.54 16.48
N LEU A 35 -13.08 -3.39 15.46
CA LEU A 35 -13.47 -4.78 15.66
C LEU A 35 -12.40 -5.58 16.43
N ILE A 36 -11.11 -5.26 16.24
CA ILE A 36 -10.04 -5.84 17.06
C ILE A 36 -10.18 -5.37 18.52
N ALA A 37 -10.42 -4.08 18.76
CA ALA A 37 -10.62 -3.56 20.11
C ALA A 37 -11.85 -4.17 20.80
N ASP A 38 -12.85 -4.59 20.03
CA ASP A 38 -14.06 -5.27 20.50
C ASP A 38 -13.89 -6.81 20.55
N GLU A 39 -12.69 -7.34 20.36
CA GLU A 39 -12.34 -8.79 20.35
C GLU A 39 -13.08 -9.59 19.25
N ARG A 40 -13.62 -8.91 18.23
CA ARG A 40 -14.32 -9.50 17.09
C ARG A 40 -13.34 -9.76 15.93
N TYR A 41 -12.37 -10.61 16.15
CA TYR A 41 -11.21 -10.80 15.26
C TYR A 41 -11.56 -11.37 13.89
N GLU A 42 -12.55 -12.27 13.81
CA GLU A 42 -13.00 -12.84 12.55
C GLU A 42 -13.65 -11.78 11.67
N ASP A 43 -14.57 -10.98 12.25
CA ASP A 43 -15.19 -9.88 11.53
C ASP A 43 -14.15 -8.83 11.09
N ALA A 44 -13.15 -8.56 11.94
CA ALA A 44 -12.03 -7.70 11.60
C ALA A 44 -11.26 -8.23 10.38
N TYR A 45 -11.00 -9.54 10.33
CA TYR A 45 -10.37 -10.17 9.17
C TYR A 45 -11.22 -10.02 7.90
N LEU A 46 -12.53 -10.27 7.98
CA LEU A 46 -13.43 -10.12 6.84
C LEU A 46 -13.39 -8.71 6.25
N VAL A 47 -13.44 -7.68 7.09
CA VAL A 47 -13.31 -6.28 6.67
C VAL A 47 -11.95 -5.99 6.04
N ALA A 48 -10.87 -6.51 6.63
CA ALA A 48 -9.50 -6.31 6.12
C ALA A 48 -9.26 -7.03 4.79
N ARG A 49 -9.88 -8.21 4.59
CA ARG A 49 -9.71 -9.09 3.43
C ARG A 49 -10.60 -8.71 2.26
N ALA A 50 -11.82 -8.27 2.54
CA ALA A 50 -12.86 -8.06 1.54
C ALA A 50 -12.39 -7.24 0.31
N PRO A 51 -11.82 -6.03 0.43
CA PRO A 51 -11.37 -5.26 -0.72
C PRO A 51 -9.97 -5.67 -1.25
N ASN A 52 -9.28 -6.60 -0.60
CA ASN A 52 -7.87 -6.87 -0.87
C ASN A 52 -7.56 -8.36 -0.90
N PRO A 53 -7.32 -8.97 -2.09
CA PRO A 53 -7.01 -10.39 -2.22
C PRO A 53 -5.67 -10.79 -1.56
N PHE A 54 -4.84 -9.83 -1.18
CA PHE A 54 -3.53 -10.01 -0.57
C PHE A 54 -3.47 -9.43 0.85
N ALA A 55 -4.44 -9.76 1.69
CA ALA A 55 -4.51 -9.21 3.05
C ALA A 55 -3.34 -9.65 3.93
N SER A 56 -2.93 -10.93 3.86
CA SER A 56 -1.81 -11.49 4.61
C SER A 56 -0.47 -10.92 4.14
N VAL A 57 -0.27 -10.80 2.82
CA VAL A 57 0.89 -10.12 2.22
C VAL A 57 0.94 -8.66 2.68
N CYS A 58 -0.19 -7.95 2.60
CA CYS A 58 -0.25 -6.54 3.00
C CYS A 58 -0.04 -6.32 4.50
N GLY A 59 -0.43 -7.27 5.34
CA GLY A 59 -0.12 -7.25 6.77
C GLY A 59 1.39 -7.21 7.06
N ARG A 60 2.22 -7.71 6.13
CA ARG A 60 3.69 -7.79 6.26
C ARG A 60 4.44 -6.68 5.53
N VAL A 61 4.09 -6.42 4.26
CA VAL A 61 4.94 -5.61 3.37
C VAL A 61 4.25 -4.41 2.73
N CYS A 62 3.04 -4.06 3.16
CA CYS A 62 2.38 -2.84 2.70
C CYS A 62 3.14 -1.61 3.19
N ALA A 63 3.34 -0.60 2.32
CA ALA A 63 3.86 0.70 2.71
C ALA A 63 2.92 1.50 3.64
N ALA A 64 1.73 0.96 3.91
CA ALA A 64 0.74 1.44 4.86
C ALA A 64 0.33 2.93 4.69
N PRO A 65 -0.06 3.41 3.49
CA PRO A 65 -0.48 4.80 3.32
C PRO A 65 -1.71 5.18 4.16
N CYS A 66 -2.44 4.20 4.68
CA CYS A 66 -3.49 4.39 5.68
C CYS A 66 -2.93 4.86 7.03
N GLU A 67 -1.70 4.48 7.39
CA GLU A 67 -1.02 4.97 8.60
C GLU A 67 -0.57 6.42 8.40
N ASP A 68 0.02 6.74 7.25
CA ASP A 68 0.44 8.10 6.92
C ASP A 68 -0.74 9.09 6.91
N ALA A 69 -1.92 8.62 6.48
CA ALA A 69 -3.15 9.40 6.49
C ALA A 69 -3.87 9.39 7.85
N CYS A 70 -3.44 8.62 8.83
CA CYS A 70 -4.15 8.43 10.09
C CYS A 70 -4.22 9.73 10.90
N ARG A 71 -5.44 10.17 11.25
CA ARG A 71 -5.68 11.37 12.07
C ARG A 71 -4.94 11.34 13.42
N ARG A 72 -4.75 10.15 14.02
CA ARG A 72 -4.00 10.01 15.26
C ARG A 72 -2.57 10.54 15.13
N GLY A 73 -1.98 10.48 13.93
CA GLY A 73 -0.65 11.02 13.65
C GLY A 73 -0.51 12.53 13.88
N SER A 74 -1.60 13.29 13.90
CA SER A 74 -1.58 14.72 14.26
C SER A 74 -1.56 14.99 15.77
N ILE A 75 -1.78 13.95 16.59
CA ILE A 75 -1.81 14.05 18.06
C ILE A 75 -0.48 13.56 18.64
N ASP A 76 -0.11 12.33 18.32
CA ASP A 76 1.11 11.68 18.80
C ASP A 76 1.78 10.86 17.67
N ALA A 77 1.25 9.70 17.35
CA ALA A 77 1.71 8.82 16.28
C ALA A 77 0.55 8.01 15.69
N PRO A 78 0.56 7.68 14.39
CA PRO A 78 -0.53 6.95 13.75
C PRO A 78 -0.78 5.59 14.40
N ILE A 79 -1.95 5.01 14.15
CA ILE A 79 -2.26 3.63 14.55
C ILE A 79 -1.39 2.67 13.74
N SER A 80 -0.89 1.60 14.35
CA SER A 80 -0.11 0.53 13.69
C SER A 80 -1.04 -0.39 12.88
N ILE A 81 -1.68 0.18 11.85
CA ILE A 81 -2.77 -0.43 11.08
C ILE A 81 -2.29 -1.69 10.34
N ARG A 82 -1.07 -1.66 9.78
CA ARG A 82 -0.47 -2.80 9.08
C ARG A 82 -0.23 -3.98 10.03
N ALA A 83 0.36 -3.72 11.20
CA ALA A 83 0.62 -4.76 12.19
C ALA A 83 -0.68 -5.35 12.77
N LEU A 84 -1.73 -4.52 12.96
CA LEU A 84 -3.06 -4.99 13.37
C LEU A 84 -3.73 -5.83 12.26
N LYS A 85 -3.52 -5.49 10.98
CA LYS A 85 -3.95 -6.35 9.87
C LYS A 85 -3.25 -7.71 9.93
N ARG A 86 -1.93 -7.73 10.14
CA ARG A 86 -1.16 -8.97 10.31
C ARG A 86 -1.71 -9.82 11.46
N PHE A 87 -2.01 -9.21 12.60
CA PHE A 87 -2.59 -9.90 13.75
C PHE A 87 -3.87 -10.69 13.42
N VAL A 88 -4.78 -10.13 12.62
CA VAL A 88 -6.01 -10.83 12.24
C VAL A 88 -5.79 -11.82 11.10
N THR A 89 -4.87 -11.57 10.17
CA THR A 89 -4.58 -12.52 9.10
C THR A 89 -3.86 -13.77 9.60
N GLU A 90 -3.00 -13.67 10.61
CA GLU A 90 -2.37 -14.82 11.25
C GLU A 90 -3.40 -15.75 11.93
N ARG A 91 -4.55 -15.21 12.34
CA ARG A 91 -5.62 -15.98 13.00
C ARG A 91 -6.69 -16.53 12.05
N TYR A 92 -6.97 -15.83 10.95
CA TYR A 92 -8.07 -16.14 10.04
C TYR A 92 -7.68 -16.12 8.56
N GLY A 93 -6.47 -15.71 8.22
CA GLY A 93 -5.94 -15.65 6.86
C GLY A 93 -5.44 -17.01 6.37
N VAL A 94 -4.72 -16.99 5.24
CA VAL A 94 -4.19 -18.19 4.59
C VAL A 94 -3.15 -18.93 5.43
N GLU A 95 -2.50 -18.26 6.35
CA GLU A 95 -1.53 -18.81 7.31
C GLU A 95 -2.17 -19.41 8.56
N SER A 96 -3.48 -19.21 8.75
CA SER A 96 -4.21 -19.73 9.90
C SER A 96 -4.62 -21.19 9.68
N ILE A 97 -5.01 -21.85 10.78
CA ILE A 97 -5.57 -23.21 10.76
C ILE A 97 -7.09 -23.22 10.48
N ARG A 98 -7.70 -22.08 10.19
CA ARG A 98 -9.15 -21.92 9.96
C ARG A 98 -9.44 -21.60 8.50
N PRO A 99 -9.61 -22.61 7.61
CA PRO A 99 -9.75 -22.38 6.17
C PRO A 99 -11.14 -21.87 5.74
N ASP A 100 -12.16 -21.98 6.57
CA ASP A 100 -13.58 -21.74 6.27
C ASP A 100 -13.99 -20.26 6.23
N THR A 101 -13.18 -19.36 6.80
CA THR A 101 -13.49 -17.93 6.84
C THR A 101 -13.61 -17.31 5.45
N GLN A 102 -12.86 -17.81 4.48
CA GLN A 102 -12.95 -17.29 3.10
C GLN A 102 -14.25 -17.70 2.41
N ASP A 103 -14.74 -18.91 2.65
CA ASP A 103 -16.00 -19.40 2.10
C ASP A 103 -17.16 -18.59 2.69
N ARG A 104 -17.09 -18.25 3.97
CA ARG A 104 -18.02 -17.32 4.62
C ARG A 104 -17.99 -15.94 3.95
N LEU A 105 -16.80 -15.36 3.71
CA LEU A 105 -16.66 -14.09 3.04
C LEU A 105 -17.33 -14.09 1.65
N LEU A 106 -17.08 -15.11 0.84
CA LEU A 106 -17.71 -15.26 -0.48
C LEU A 106 -19.23 -15.36 -0.37
N THR A 107 -19.73 -16.11 0.61
CA THR A 107 -21.16 -16.24 0.87
C THR A 107 -21.79 -14.90 1.26
N GLU A 108 -21.15 -14.13 2.12
CA GLU A 108 -21.62 -12.80 2.53
C GLU A 108 -21.62 -11.81 1.35
N LEU A 109 -20.58 -11.83 0.50
CA LEU A 109 -20.53 -11.00 -0.71
C LEU A 109 -21.67 -11.32 -1.69
N VAL A 110 -22.07 -12.59 -1.78
CA VAL A 110 -23.15 -13.04 -2.67
C VAL A 110 -24.53 -12.70 -2.08
N SER A 111 -24.75 -12.95 -0.78
CA SER A 111 -26.08 -12.90 -0.16
C SER A 111 -26.51 -11.49 0.25
N GLU A 112 -25.60 -10.65 0.70
CA GLU A 112 -25.92 -9.35 1.31
C GLU A 112 -25.58 -8.15 0.42
N GLY A 113 -25.14 -8.41 -0.81
CA GLY A 113 -24.64 -7.35 -1.69
C GLY A 113 -23.31 -6.78 -1.18
N ASN A 114 -22.97 -5.58 -1.63
CA ASN A 114 -21.65 -5.02 -1.39
C ASN A 114 -21.55 -4.35 0.00
N ARG A 115 -21.47 -5.16 1.03
CA ARG A 115 -21.33 -4.69 2.42
C ARG A 115 -19.98 -3.99 2.69
N TYR A 116 -18.99 -4.30 1.88
CA TYR A 116 -17.62 -3.83 2.06
C TYR A 116 -17.24 -2.84 0.97
N PRO A 117 -16.89 -1.59 1.29
CA PRO A 117 -16.51 -0.58 0.31
C PRO A 117 -15.45 -1.04 -0.69
N GLY A 118 -15.64 -0.70 -1.96
CA GLY A 118 -14.69 -1.04 -3.02
C GLY A 118 -14.79 -2.46 -3.58
N HIS A 119 -15.75 -3.27 -3.13
CA HIS A 119 -16.03 -4.57 -3.75
C HIS A 119 -16.92 -4.43 -4.99
N LEU A 120 -16.63 -5.28 -6.00
CA LEU A 120 -17.52 -5.52 -7.12
C LEU A 120 -18.58 -6.56 -6.72
N PRO A 121 -19.81 -6.51 -7.29
CA PRO A 121 -20.81 -7.54 -7.06
C PRO A 121 -20.27 -8.90 -7.51
N VAL A 122 -20.46 -9.92 -6.69
CA VAL A 122 -20.11 -11.30 -7.04
C VAL A 122 -21.17 -11.88 -7.93
N HIS A 123 -20.78 -12.44 -9.06
CA HIS A 123 -21.71 -13.15 -9.94
C HIS A 123 -22.19 -14.44 -9.26
N PRO A 124 -23.52 -14.78 -9.30
CA PRO A 124 -24.11 -15.84 -8.48
C PRO A 124 -23.61 -17.27 -8.75
N ALA A 125 -22.61 -17.47 -9.56
CA ALA A 125 -22.04 -18.80 -9.76
C ALA A 125 -20.55 -18.79 -10.12
N PRO A 126 -19.66 -18.64 -9.16
CA PRO A 126 -18.27 -19.05 -9.36
C PRO A 126 -18.28 -20.57 -9.63
N GLY A 127 -17.98 -20.96 -10.86
CA GLY A 127 -17.97 -22.39 -11.21
C GLY A 127 -19.09 -22.90 -12.13
N SER A 128 -20.19 -22.17 -12.34
CA SER A 128 -21.22 -22.59 -13.29
C SER A 128 -20.82 -22.34 -14.74
N ALA A 129 -20.75 -23.42 -15.50
CA ALA A 129 -20.57 -23.55 -16.95
C ALA A 129 -19.44 -22.73 -17.61
N PRO A 130 -18.24 -23.33 -17.83
CA PRO A 130 -17.10 -22.66 -18.49
C PRO A 130 -17.38 -22.22 -19.94
N ALA A 131 -18.31 -22.84 -20.63
CA ALA A 131 -18.51 -22.67 -22.07
C ALA A 131 -19.17 -21.33 -22.49
N ALA A 132 -19.85 -20.64 -21.58
CA ALA A 132 -20.57 -19.40 -21.89
C ALA A 132 -19.87 -18.12 -21.35
N ARG A 133 -18.67 -18.24 -20.76
CA ARG A 133 -17.99 -17.09 -20.15
C ARG A 133 -17.16 -16.32 -21.16
N ARG A 134 -17.36 -15.00 -21.21
CA ARG A 134 -16.47 -14.11 -21.98
C ARG A 134 -15.04 -14.20 -21.42
N LYS A 135 -14.05 -14.27 -22.30
CA LYS A 135 -12.66 -14.53 -21.95
C LYS A 135 -11.87 -13.23 -21.79
N VAL A 136 -11.14 -13.13 -20.69
CA VAL A 136 -10.21 -12.02 -20.42
C VAL A 136 -8.81 -12.57 -20.22
N ALA A 137 -7.83 -11.99 -20.93
CA ALA A 137 -6.41 -12.27 -20.71
C ALA A 137 -5.81 -11.24 -19.74
N VAL A 138 -5.07 -11.71 -18.76
CA VAL A 138 -4.26 -10.88 -17.88
C VAL A 138 -2.80 -11.23 -18.12
N ILE A 139 -1.97 -10.24 -18.40
CA ILE A 139 -0.55 -10.43 -18.72
C ILE A 139 0.31 -9.96 -17.57
N GLY A 140 0.94 -10.92 -16.87
CA GLY A 140 1.71 -10.71 -15.65
C GLY A 140 0.93 -11.12 -14.40
N ALA A 141 1.49 -12.07 -13.64
CA ALA A 141 0.96 -12.56 -12.37
C ALA A 141 1.54 -11.83 -11.15
N GLY A 142 1.80 -10.53 -11.27
CA GLY A 142 2.11 -9.64 -10.15
C GLY A 142 0.84 -9.19 -9.40
N PRO A 143 0.97 -8.31 -8.39
CA PRO A 143 -0.15 -7.89 -7.55
C PRO A 143 -1.30 -7.25 -8.35
N ALA A 144 -1.00 -6.45 -9.37
CA ALA A 144 -2.03 -5.82 -10.21
C ALA A 144 -2.80 -6.88 -11.04
N GLY A 145 -2.08 -7.78 -11.72
CA GLY A 145 -2.69 -8.81 -12.54
C GLY A 145 -3.52 -9.81 -11.74
N LEU A 146 -2.99 -10.31 -10.64
CA LEU A 146 -3.71 -11.26 -9.78
C LEU A 146 -4.92 -10.61 -9.09
N SER A 147 -4.85 -9.32 -8.74
CA SER A 147 -5.99 -8.59 -8.20
C SER A 147 -7.09 -8.41 -9.25
N ALA A 148 -6.72 -8.04 -10.49
CA ALA A 148 -7.67 -7.97 -11.59
C ALA A 148 -8.31 -9.34 -11.88
N ALA A 149 -7.49 -10.39 -11.91
CA ALA A 149 -7.96 -11.76 -12.13
C ALA A 149 -8.96 -12.23 -11.07
N SER A 150 -8.70 -11.89 -9.80
CA SER A 150 -9.60 -12.17 -8.68
C SER A 150 -10.97 -11.52 -8.89
N ASP A 151 -11.00 -10.20 -9.11
CA ASP A 151 -12.26 -9.47 -9.26
C ASP A 151 -13.01 -9.88 -10.55
N LEU A 152 -12.31 -10.09 -11.66
CA LEU A 152 -12.92 -10.56 -12.91
C LEU A 152 -13.52 -11.98 -12.77
N ALA A 153 -12.86 -12.88 -12.05
CA ALA A 153 -13.39 -14.20 -11.77
C ALA A 153 -14.66 -14.14 -10.90
N LEU A 154 -14.66 -13.27 -9.87
CA LEU A 154 -15.83 -12.99 -9.05
C LEU A 154 -17.00 -12.42 -9.88
N LEU A 155 -16.70 -11.62 -10.92
CA LEU A 155 -17.70 -11.12 -11.88
C LEU A 155 -18.15 -12.18 -12.91
N GLY A 156 -17.61 -13.40 -12.86
CA GLY A 156 -18.03 -14.51 -13.71
C GLY A 156 -17.32 -14.62 -15.06
N TYR A 157 -16.25 -13.85 -15.31
CA TYR A 157 -15.44 -13.97 -16.54
C TYR A 157 -14.56 -15.22 -16.53
N GLY A 158 -14.25 -15.74 -17.73
CA GLY A 158 -13.22 -16.75 -17.93
C GLY A 158 -11.85 -16.09 -17.99
N VAL A 159 -11.09 -16.12 -16.89
CA VAL A 159 -9.82 -15.42 -16.77
C VAL A 159 -8.64 -16.35 -16.97
N THR A 160 -7.71 -15.95 -17.85
CA THR A 160 -6.40 -16.60 -17.98
C THR A 160 -5.31 -15.58 -17.71
N VAL A 161 -4.46 -15.88 -16.73
CA VAL A 161 -3.28 -15.09 -16.40
C VAL A 161 -2.06 -15.73 -17.07
N PHE A 162 -1.38 -14.97 -17.93
CA PHE A 162 -0.13 -15.37 -18.59
C PHE A 162 1.05 -14.79 -17.82
N GLU A 163 1.94 -15.66 -17.35
CA GLU A 163 3.12 -15.27 -16.57
C GLU A 163 4.40 -15.75 -17.28
N ALA A 164 5.36 -14.85 -17.41
CA ALA A 164 6.64 -15.17 -18.05
C ALA A 164 7.50 -16.09 -17.18
N ALA A 165 7.48 -15.88 -15.88
CA ALA A 165 8.23 -16.69 -14.93
C ALA A 165 7.60 -18.08 -14.72
N GLU A 166 8.34 -18.95 -14.07
CA GLU A 166 7.87 -20.29 -13.68
C GLU A 166 6.87 -20.27 -12.54
N GLU A 167 6.90 -19.23 -11.73
CA GLU A 167 6.02 -19.04 -10.59
C GLU A 167 5.37 -17.65 -10.61
N ALA A 168 4.12 -17.60 -10.14
CA ALA A 168 3.38 -16.35 -9.99
C ALA A 168 3.82 -15.56 -8.75
N GLY A 169 3.52 -14.27 -8.74
CA GLY A 169 3.76 -13.36 -7.63
C GLY A 169 4.48 -12.08 -8.03
N GLY A 170 5.12 -12.03 -9.21
CA GLY A 170 5.84 -10.86 -9.69
C GLY A 170 6.84 -10.36 -8.64
N MET A 171 6.88 -9.04 -8.40
CA MET A 171 7.83 -8.44 -7.44
C MET A 171 7.55 -8.83 -5.98
N MET A 172 6.37 -9.32 -5.62
CA MET A 172 6.12 -9.91 -4.29
C MET A 172 6.99 -11.16 -4.07
N ARG A 173 7.24 -11.95 -5.13
CA ARG A 173 8.06 -13.16 -5.06
C ARG A 173 9.54 -12.89 -5.35
N PHE A 174 9.81 -12.09 -6.38
CA PHE A 174 11.15 -11.95 -6.94
C PHE A 174 11.90 -10.70 -6.47
N GLY A 175 11.19 -9.69 -5.98
CA GLY A 175 11.78 -8.44 -5.49
C GLY A 175 11.85 -8.38 -3.96
N ILE A 176 10.78 -8.73 -3.27
CA ILE A 176 10.73 -8.68 -1.81
C ILE A 176 11.48 -9.88 -1.22
N PRO A 177 12.42 -9.69 -0.30
CA PRO A 177 13.15 -10.79 0.33
C PRO A 177 12.25 -11.71 1.15
N GLU A 178 12.60 -12.99 1.24
CA GLU A 178 11.80 -14.01 1.92
C GLU A 178 11.67 -13.75 3.42
N TYR A 179 12.69 -13.18 4.06
CA TYR A 179 12.64 -12.81 5.49
C TYR A 179 11.61 -11.70 5.81
N ARG A 180 11.08 -11.00 4.79
CA ARG A 180 9.96 -10.04 4.91
C ARG A 180 8.63 -10.65 4.48
N LEU A 181 8.67 -11.54 3.48
CA LEU A 181 7.47 -12.15 2.91
C LEU A 181 7.69 -13.65 2.65
N PRO A 182 7.25 -14.52 3.56
CA PRO A 182 7.37 -15.98 3.40
C PRO A 182 6.72 -16.48 2.11
N ARG A 183 7.42 -17.32 1.36
CA ARG A 183 6.97 -17.83 0.05
C ARG A 183 5.75 -18.72 0.14
N THR A 184 5.63 -19.48 1.23
CA THR A 184 4.46 -20.34 1.50
C THR A 184 3.18 -19.53 1.66
N LEU A 185 3.24 -18.41 2.38
CA LEU A 185 2.13 -17.48 2.56
C LEU A 185 1.71 -16.84 1.22
N LEU A 186 2.67 -16.34 0.45
CA LEU A 186 2.39 -15.76 -0.87
C LEU A 186 1.75 -16.79 -1.80
N ALA A 187 2.26 -18.02 -1.83
CA ALA A 187 1.69 -19.10 -2.63
C ALA A 187 0.25 -19.41 -2.21
N ALA A 188 -0.02 -19.45 -0.91
CA ALA A 188 -1.37 -19.71 -0.39
C ALA A 188 -2.38 -18.61 -0.80
N GLU A 189 -2.02 -17.30 -0.77
CA GLU A 189 -2.90 -16.23 -1.26
C GLU A 189 -3.12 -16.31 -2.78
N ILE A 190 -2.09 -16.67 -3.55
CA ILE A 190 -2.22 -16.90 -5.00
C ILE A 190 -3.15 -18.09 -5.29
N ASP A 191 -3.04 -19.17 -4.52
CA ASP A 191 -3.91 -20.35 -4.67
C ASP A 191 -5.38 -20.03 -4.36
N LYS A 192 -5.65 -19.08 -3.46
CA LYS A 192 -7.02 -18.58 -3.26
C LYS A 192 -7.56 -17.87 -4.50
N VAL A 193 -6.74 -17.10 -5.21
CA VAL A 193 -7.13 -16.49 -6.50
C VAL A 193 -7.38 -17.59 -7.56
N ARG A 194 -6.52 -18.61 -7.63
CA ARG A 194 -6.73 -19.77 -8.53
C ARG A 194 -8.01 -20.53 -8.21
N GLY A 195 -8.32 -20.68 -6.92
CA GLY A 195 -9.55 -21.33 -6.43
C GLY A 195 -10.84 -20.68 -6.93
N LEU A 196 -10.80 -19.40 -7.37
CA LEU A 196 -11.93 -18.74 -8.02
C LEU A 196 -12.16 -19.18 -9.48
N GLY A 197 -11.38 -20.14 -9.99
CA GLY A 197 -11.46 -20.63 -11.38
C GLY A 197 -10.55 -19.87 -12.36
N VAL A 198 -9.59 -19.11 -11.86
CA VAL A 198 -8.56 -18.44 -12.67
C VAL A 198 -7.56 -19.47 -13.21
N THR A 199 -7.35 -19.47 -14.53
CA THR A 199 -6.30 -20.27 -15.17
C THR A 199 -4.98 -19.50 -15.09
N LEU A 200 -3.95 -20.12 -14.52
CA LEU A 200 -2.61 -19.56 -14.45
C LEU A 200 -1.67 -20.30 -15.42
N ALA A 201 -1.24 -19.61 -16.48
CA ALA A 201 -0.33 -20.12 -17.50
C ALA A 201 1.07 -19.54 -17.29
N THR A 202 1.90 -20.24 -16.51
CA THR A 202 3.30 -19.87 -16.25
C THR A 202 4.22 -20.27 -17.40
N ARG A 203 5.42 -19.69 -17.49
CA ARG A 203 6.39 -19.87 -18.59
C ARG A 203 5.79 -19.52 -19.94
N ARG A 204 4.91 -18.52 -19.97
CA ARG A 204 4.20 -18.05 -21.16
C ARG A 204 4.33 -16.54 -21.31
N PRO A 205 5.53 -16.05 -21.63
CA PRO A 205 5.73 -14.62 -21.91
C PRO A 205 5.01 -14.22 -23.20
N LEU A 206 4.59 -12.96 -23.29
CA LEU A 206 4.33 -12.35 -24.56
C LEU A 206 5.65 -12.15 -25.32
N THR A 207 5.63 -12.49 -26.60
CA THR A 207 6.80 -12.39 -27.51
C THR A 207 6.39 -11.76 -28.83
N ALA A 208 7.33 -11.63 -29.74
CA ALA A 208 7.02 -11.20 -31.11
C ALA A 208 6.10 -12.19 -31.85
N GLU A 209 6.14 -13.49 -31.53
CA GLU A 209 5.34 -14.56 -32.15
C GLU A 209 4.03 -14.83 -31.40
N PHE A 210 3.98 -14.53 -30.11
CA PHE A 210 2.80 -14.68 -29.26
C PHE A 210 2.49 -13.36 -28.57
N GLY A 211 1.71 -12.52 -29.24
CA GLY A 211 1.37 -11.17 -28.80
C GLY A 211 -0.15 -10.94 -28.69
N LEU A 212 -0.55 -9.68 -28.80
CA LEU A 212 -1.96 -9.29 -28.65
C LEU A 212 -2.87 -9.81 -29.77
N ALA A 213 -2.35 -9.97 -30.97
CA ALA A 213 -3.10 -10.52 -32.08
C ALA A 213 -3.47 -11.99 -31.85
N GLU A 214 -2.50 -12.77 -31.36
CA GLU A 214 -2.69 -14.19 -31.04
C GLU A 214 -3.68 -14.38 -29.88
N LEU A 215 -3.64 -13.51 -28.87
CA LEU A 215 -4.63 -13.53 -27.79
C LEU A 215 -6.05 -13.29 -28.31
N ARG A 216 -6.24 -12.33 -29.22
CA ARG A 216 -7.53 -12.10 -29.87
C ARG A 216 -7.98 -13.31 -30.69
N ALA A 217 -7.07 -13.95 -31.43
CA ALA A 217 -7.36 -15.17 -32.20
C ALA A 217 -7.77 -16.36 -31.30
N LEU A 218 -7.29 -16.41 -30.06
CA LEU A 218 -7.70 -17.38 -29.03
C LEU A 218 -9.06 -17.03 -28.38
N GLY A 219 -9.69 -15.93 -28.78
CA GLY A 219 -11.01 -15.51 -28.34
C GLY A 219 -11.02 -14.70 -27.05
N PHE A 220 -9.90 -14.10 -26.65
CA PHE A 220 -9.89 -13.13 -25.57
C PHE A 220 -10.45 -11.80 -26.05
N GLU A 221 -11.49 -11.31 -25.37
CA GLU A 221 -12.25 -10.12 -25.76
C GLU A 221 -11.71 -8.83 -25.10
N ALA A 222 -10.99 -8.98 -23.99
CA ALA A 222 -10.23 -7.90 -23.35
C ALA A 222 -8.89 -8.41 -22.83
N VAL A 223 -7.91 -7.51 -22.76
CA VAL A 223 -6.56 -7.80 -22.25
C VAL A 223 -6.16 -6.76 -21.21
N PHE A 224 -5.63 -7.21 -20.08
CA PHE A 224 -5.02 -6.36 -19.08
C PHE A 224 -3.50 -6.56 -19.04
N LEU A 225 -2.75 -5.53 -19.40
CA LEU A 225 -1.28 -5.52 -19.37
C LEU A 225 -0.79 -5.07 -17.99
N SER A 226 -0.18 -5.97 -17.24
CA SER A 226 0.33 -5.76 -15.88
C SER A 226 1.72 -6.38 -15.67
N VAL A 227 2.54 -6.30 -16.72
CA VAL A 227 3.88 -6.92 -16.77
C VAL A 227 4.91 -6.27 -15.83
N GLY A 228 4.55 -5.14 -15.21
CA GLY A 228 5.41 -4.43 -14.26
C GLY A 228 6.65 -3.81 -14.90
N VAL A 229 7.72 -3.66 -14.10
CA VAL A 229 9.02 -3.08 -14.51
C VAL A 229 10.14 -4.03 -14.07
N SER A 230 10.50 -4.96 -14.95
CA SER A 230 11.44 -6.05 -14.66
C SER A 230 12.91 -5.74 -14.98
N LYS A 231 13.20 -4.65 -15.71
CA LYS A 231 14.56 -4.26 -16.09
C LYS A 231 15.07 -3.12 -15.20
N GLY A 232 16.25 -3.26 -14.57
CA GLY A 232 16.88 -2.16 -13.85
C GLY A 232 17.31 -1.04 -14.81
N ARG A 233 17.24 0.21 -14.36
CA ARG A 233 17.75 1.35 -15.15
C ARG A 233 19.25 1.27 -15.31
N ASP A 234 19.72 1.78 -16.44
CA ASP A 234 21.15 1.86 -16.73
C ASP A 234 21.74 3.14 -16.13
N LEU A 235 22.96 3.05 -15.63
CA LEU A 235 23.77 4.16 -15.16
C LEU A 235 24.92 4.37 -16.14
N VAL A 236 25.12 5.61 -16.56
CA VAL A 236 26.20 5.96 -17.49
C VAL A 236 27.29 6.70 -16.72
N VAL A 237 28.20 5.92 -16.13
CA VAL A 237 29.41 6.42 -15.48
C VAL A 237 30.58 5.49 -15.78
N PRO A 238 31.84 5.95 -15.77
CA PRO A 238 33.00 5.11 -16.03
C PRO A 238 33.05 3.90 -15.09
N GLY A 239 33.34 2.73 -15.63
CA GLY A 239 33.56 1.48 -14.90
C GLY A 239 32.30 0.79 -14.41
N VAL A 240 31.09 1.17 -14.87
CA VAL A 240 29.81 0.56 -14.47
C VAL A 240 29.70 -0.92 -14.92
N ASP A 241 30.44 -1.31 -15.90
CA ASP A 241 30.53 -2.66 -16.50
C ASP A 241 31.55 -3.58 -15.83
N ARG A 242 32.26 -3.11 -14.78
CA ARG A 242 33.21 -3.93 -14.04
C ARG A 242 32.50 -5.07 -13.28
N ASP A 243 33.20 -6.20 -13.17
CA ASP A 243 32.75 -7.29 -12.29
C ASP A 243 32.57 -6.77 -10.85
N GLY A 244 31.46 -7.14 -10.21
CA GLY A 244 31.06 -6.63 -8.90
C GLY A 244 30.05 -5.47 -8.94
N VAL A 245 29.77 -4.87 -10.11
CA VAL A 245 28.68 -3.90 -10.25
C VAL A 245 27.43 -4.61 -10.77
N VAL A 246 26.35 -4.61 -9.97
CA VAL A 246 25.12 -5.35 -10.28
C VAL A 246 23.88 -4.46 -10.07
N LYS A 247 22.82 -4.71 -10.82
CA LYS A 247 21.53 -4.03 -10.59
C LYS A 247 20.78 -4.70 -9.45
N ALA A 248 20.14 -3.91 -8.60
CA ALA A 248 19.41 -4.42 -7.43
C ALA A 248 18.32 -5.42 -7.80
N ILE A 249 17.60 -5.18 -8.91
CA ILE A 249 16.56 -6.09 -9.39
C ILE A 249 17.14 -7.46 -9.77
N ASP A 250 18.28 -7.50 -10.45
CA ASP A 250 18.92 -8.76 -10.87
C ASP A 250 19.50 -9.49 -9.64
N TYR A 251 20.06 -8.74 -8.69
CA TYR A 251 20.57 -9.29 -7.43
C TYR A 251 19.44 -9.94 -6.63
N LEU A 252 18.37 -9.20 -6.34
CA LEU A 252 17.23 -9.70 -5.55
C LEU A 252 16.52 -10.86 -6.25
N LEU A 253 16.35 -10.78 -7.58
CA LEU A 253 15.76 -11.85 -8.38
C LEU A 253 16.55 -13.16 -8.24
N ASN A 254 17.88 -13.09 -8.33
CA ASN A 254 18.74 -14.27 -8.22
C ASN A 254 18.71 -14.85 -6.80
N VAL A 255 18.84 -14.00 -5.78
CA VAL A 255 18.76 -14.45 -4.38
C VAL A 255 17.41 -15.10 -4.07
N ASN A 256 16.32 -14.46 -4.49
CA ASN A 256 14.95 -14.98 -4.25
C ASN A 256 14.62 -16.25 -5.06
N ARG A 257 15.43 -16.60 -6.07
CA ARG A 257 15.43 -17.89 -6.78
C ARG A 257 16.34 -18.94 -6.15
N GLY A 258 16.99 -18.60 -5.04
CA GLY A 258 17.93 -19.50 -4.36
C GLY A 258 19.35 -19.49 -4.92
N TYR A 259 19.66 -18.62 -5.91
CA TYR A 259 21.04 -18.49 -6.40
C TYR A 259 21.87 -17.67 -5.42
N ARG A 260 23.10 -18.12 -5.18
CA ARG A 260 24.06 -17.41 -4.34
C ARG A 260 24.95 -16.52 -5.20
N MET A 261 25.05 -15.24 -4.81
CA MET A 261 25.92 -14.27 -5.43
C MET A 261 27.01 -13.85 -4.44
N SER A 262 28.28 -14.04 -4.80
CA SER A 262 29.41 -13.60 -3.99
C SER A 262 29.63 -12.09 -4.20
N LEU A 263 29.30 -11.30 -3.18
CA LEU A 263 29.44 -9.83 -3.21
C LEU A 263 30.76 -9.35 -2.58
N GLY A 264 31.54 -10.25 -1.94
CA GLY A 264 32.68 -9.85 -1.11
C GLY A 264 32.25 -9.27 0.23
N ARG A 265 33.21 -8.65 0.95
CA ARG A 265 32.99 -8.19 2.34
C ARG A 265 32.40 -6.78 2.42
N ARG A 266 32.74 -5.90 1.49
CA ARG A 266 32.35 -4.48 1.48
C ARG A 266 31.40 -4.23 0.33
N VAL A 267 30.15 -3.96 0.65
CA VAL A 267 29.10 -3.73 -0.34
C VAL A 267 28.60 -2.29 -0.26
N VAL A 268 28.59 -1.61 -1.37
CA VAL A 268 27.97 -0.29 -1.54
C VAL A 268 26.65 -0.45 -2.28
N VAL A 269 25.56 0.14 -1.78
CA VAL A 269 24.25 0.15 -2.42
C VAL A 269 23.90 1.59 -2.80
N ILE A 270 23.69 1.87 -4.08
CA ILE A 270 23.34 3.20 -4.57
C ILE A 270 21.82 3.33 -4.69
N GLY A 271 21.21 4.18 -3.85
CA GLY A 271 19.78 4.49 -3.84
C GLY A 271 19.21 4.69 -2.44
N GLY A 272 18.08 5.41 -2.33
CA GLY A 272 17.41 5.74 -1.05
C GLY A 272 15.97 5.22 -0.93
N GLY A 273 15.53 4.30 -1.80
CA GLY A 273 14.19 3.70 -1.78
C GLY A 273 14.15 2.30 -1.16
N PHE A 274 12.96 1.73 -0.94
CA PHE A 274 12.75 0.41 -0.35
C PHE A 274 13.59 -0.71 -1.00
N VAL A 275 13.77 -0.69 -2.32
CA VAL A 275 14.59 -1.68 -3.05
C VAL A 275 16.06 -1.63 -2.62
N ALA A 276 16.60 -0.45 -2.31
CA ALA A 276 17.95 -0.30 -1.81
C ALA A 276 18.10 -0.92 -0.41
N PHE A 277 17.12 -0.71 0.45
CA PHE A 277 17.08 -1.30 1.79
C PHE A 277 16.94 -2.82 1.74
N ASP A 278 16.05 -3.34 0.89
CA ASP A 278 15.91 -4.78 0.69
C ASP A 278 17.20 -5.42 0.18
N ALA A 279 17.89 -4.78 -0.78
CA ALA A 279 19.16 -5.25 -1.31
C ALA A 279 20.29 -5.21 -0.25
N ALA A 280 20.38 -4.12 0.50
CA ALA A 280 21.41 -3.93 1.54
C ALA A 280 21.24 -4.94 2.68
N ARG A 281 20.00 -5.07 3.23
CA ARG A 281 19.69 -6.01 4.30
C ARG A 281 19.85 -7.47 3.86
N THR A 282 19.54 -7.78 2.60
CA THR A 282 19.77 -9.11 2.01
C THR A 282 21.28 -9.42 1.90
N ALA A 283 22.08 -8.44 1.44
CA ALA A 283 23.52 -8.61 1.34
C ALA A 283 24.18 -8.89 2.70
N LEU A 284 23.72 -8.20 3.74
CA LEU A 284 24.20 -8.39 5.12
C LEU A 284 23.83 -9.78 5.67
N ARG A 285 22.59 -10.24 5.45
CA ARG A 285 22.06 -11.52 5.99
C ARG A 285 22.73 -12.76 5.40
N LEU A 286 23.16 -12.69 4.16
CA LEU A 286 23.90 -13.79 3.55
C LEU A 286 25.27 -14.03 4.21
N ALA A 287 25.77 -13.05 5.01
CA ALA A 287 27.01 -13.20 5.79
C ALA A 287 26.82 -13.91 7.13
N THR A 288 25.70 -13.65 7.81
CA THR A 288 25.52 -14.04 9.23
C THR A 288 25.08 -15.49 9.42
N GLY A 289 24.67 -16.19 8.36
CA GLY A 289 24.22 -17.59 8.45
C GLY A 289 25.32 -18.65 8.64
N GLU A 290 26.59 -18.26 8.62
CA GLU A 290 27.72 -19.21 8.66
C GLU A 290 28.17 -19.59 10.06
N ASP A 291 28.24 -18.64 10.98
CA ASP A 291 28.83 -18.86 12.30
C ASP A 291 27.92 -19.67 13.26
N GLU A 292 26.58 -19.55 13.14
CA GLU A 292 25.64 -20.27 13.99
C GLU A 292 25.41 -21.73 13.56
N LEU A 293 25.40 -22.03 12.27
CA LEU A 293 25.36 -23.41 11.76
C LEU A 293 26.63 -24.18 12.15
N ALA A 294 27.74 -23.48 12.31
CA ALA A 294 29.01 -24.06 12.73
C ALA A 294 29.03 -24.46 14.21
N ALA A 295 28.29 -23.75 15.05
CA ALA A 295 28.23 -24.02 16.51
C ALA A 295 27.25 -25.15 16.89
N ALA A 296 26.28 -25.49 16.02
CA ALA A 296 25.19 -26.43 16.32
C ALA A 296 25.37 -27.85 15.70
N ALA A 297 26.42 -28.12 14.95
CA ALA A 297 26.53 -29.36 14.17
C ALA A 297 27.32 -30.48 14.86
N ASP A 298 26.69 -31.63 15.04
CA ASP A 298 27.32 -32.90 15.40
C ASP A 298 28.30 -33.36 14.29
N ALA A 299 29.37 -34.05 14.66
CA ALA A 299 30.55 -34.36 13.84
C ALA A 299 30.28 -35.05 12.48
N ARG A 300 29.14 -35.74 12.33
CA ARG A 300 28.71 -36.41 11.08
C ARG A 300 28.09 -35.47 10.04
N VAL A 301 27.58 -34.33 10.50
CA VAL A 301 27.01 -33.26 9.65
C VAL A 301 28.13 -32.35 9.14
N LYS A 302 29.28 -32.36 9.81
CA LYS A 302 30.41 -31.48 9.55
C LYS A 302 31.05 -31.69 8.15
N GLU A 303 31.10 -32.93 7.66
CA GLU A 303 31.72 -33.30 6.37
C GLU A 303 30.82 -32.94 5.17
N ALA A 304 29.48 -33.07 5.33
CA ALA A 304 28.52 -32.59 4.35
C ALA A 304 28.38 -31.05 4.37
N LEU A 305 28.56 -30.44 5.55
CA LEU A 305 28.58 -28.99 5.75
C LEU A 305 29.89 -28.33 5.26
N ASP A 306 31.04 -29.01 5.26
CA ASP A 306 32.30 -28.44 4.76
C ASP A 306 32.30 -28.27 3.23
N SER A 307 31.59 -29.12 2.50
CA SER A 307 31.33 -28.91 1.07
C SER A 307 30.30 -27.79 0.82
N ALA A 308 29.30 -27.63 1.70
CA ALA A 308 28.38 -26.53 1.70
C ALA A 308 29.05 -25.22 2.17
N ARG A 309 29.98 -25.27 3.15
CA ARG A 309 30.77 -24.14 3.67
C ARG A 309 31.70 -23.53 2.64
N ALA A 310 32.28 -24.31 1.75
CA ALA A 310 33.09 -23.78 0.63
C ALA A 310 32.23 -22.96 -0.35
N ALA A 311 30.92 -23.21 -0.41
CA ALA A 311 29.95 -22.49 -1.25
C ALA A 311 29.30 -21.26 -0.55
N VAL A 312 29.41 -21.14 0.79
CA VAL A 312 28.70 -20.15 1.62
C VAL A 312 29.53 -18.88 1.92
N ARG A 313 30.81 -18.81 1.56
CA ARG A 313 31.70 -17.65 1.82
C ARG A 313 31.39 -16.44 0.94
N GLY A 314 30.19 -15.88 1.03
CA GLY A 314 29.74 -14.81 0.12
C GLY A 314 29.05 -13.61 0.74
N GLY A 315 28.91 -13.54 2.06
CA GLY A 315 28.17 -12.46 2.70
C GLY A 315 28.99 -11.20 3.02
N ALA A 316 28.34 -10.05 2.95
CA ALA A 316 28.95 -8.75 3.26
C ALA A 316 29.05 -8.53 4.78
N SER A 317 30.24 -8.19 5.27
CA SER A 317 30.43 -7.74 6.67
C SER A 317 30.25 -6.23 6.85
N GLU A 318 30.35 -5.47 5.76
CA GLU A 318 30.19 -4.02 5.75
C GLU A 318 29.27 -3.64 4.59
N VAL A 319 28.13 -3.06 4.91
CA VAL A 319 27.15 -2.57 3.91
C VAL A 319 26.93 -1.08 4.10
N THR A 320 27.06 -0.31 3.02
CA THR A 320 26.85 1.13 3.00
C THR A 320 25.80 1.49 1.96
N ILE A 321 24.71 2.14 2.38
CA ILE A 321 23.73 2.77 1.48
C ILE A 321 24.22 4.19 1.17
N VAL A 322 24.29 4.51 -0.11
CA VAL A 322 24.63 5.84 -0.64
C VAL A 322 23.41 6.42 -1.32
N SER A 323 22.95 7.59 -0.87
CA SER A 323 21.79 8.29 -1.43
C SER A 323 22.18 9.65 -2.01
N LEU A 324 21.54 10.01 -3.13
CA LEU A 324 21.61 11.37 -3.69
C LEU A 324 20.93 12.38 -2.76
N GLU A 325 19.89 11.95 -2.08
CA GLU A 325 19.07 12.73 -1.16
C GLU A 325 19.74 12.87 0.21
N SER A 326 19.33 13.89 0.96
CA SER A 326 19.54 13.96 2.41
C SER A 326 18.62 12.99 3.13
N PHE A 327 18.78 12.81 4.44
CA PHE A 327 17.84 12.01 5.22
C PHE A 327 16.40 12.53 5.10
N ASP A 328 16.20 13.86 5.15
CA ASP A 328 14.85 14.46 5.07
C ASP A 328 14.19 14.27 3.69
N GLU A 329 14.98 14.06 2.65
CA GLU A 329 14.50 13.92 1.27
C GLU A 329 14.47 12.46 0.80
N MET A 330 15.09 11.54 1.55
CA MET A 330 15.25 10.14 1.15
C MET A 330 13.87 9.48 0.92
N PRO A 331 13.62 8.87 -0.24
CA PRO A 331 12.29 8.34 -0.59
C PRO A 331 11.70 7.37 0.42
N VAL A 332 12.52 6.53 1.07
CA VAL A 332 12.05 5.60 2.10
C VAL A 332 11.49 6.33 3.32
N LEU A 333 12.08 7.46 3.71
CA LEU A 333 11.68 8.23 4.90
C LEU A 333 10.43 9.10 4.71
N ARG A 334 9.78 9.04 3.54
CA ARG A 334 8.53 9.75 3.28
C ARG A 334 7.30 9.05 3.86
N THR A 335 7.44 7.85 4.41
CA THR A 335 6.33 7.06 4.95
C THR A 335 6.65 6.55 6.34
N THR A 336 5.61 6.36 7.16
CA THR A 336 5.74 5.78 8.52
C THR A 336 6.44 4.42 8.47
N GLN A 337 6.05 3.56 7.55
CA GLN A 337 6.68 2.25 7.37
C GLN A 337 8.15 2.35 6.95
N GLY A 338 8.49 3.33 6.14
CA GLY A 338 9.87 3.55 5.71
C GLY A 338 10.78 4.03 6.84
N HIS A 339 10.27 4.80 7.79
CA HIS A 339 10.99 5.13 9.02
C HIS A 339 11.30 3.88 9.85
N GLU A 340 10.34 2.95 10.00
CA GLU A 340 10.57 1.68 10.69
C GLU A 340 11.68 0.86 9.99
N GLU A 341 11.63 0.74 8.66
CA GLU A 341 12.66 0.04 7.86
C GLU A 341 14.05 0.69 7.98
N PHE A 342 14.10 2.01 8.04
CA PHE A 342 15.35 2.75 8.20
C PHE A 342 15.99 2.50 9.57
N GLU A 343 15.21 2.58 10.65
CA GLU A 343 15.72 2.31 12.00
C GLU A 343 16.15 0.83 12.15
N GLU A 344 15.42 -0.10 11.56
CA GLU A 344 15.82 -1.51 11.52
C GLU A 344 17.15 -1.71 10.77
N ALA A 345 17.34 -1.05 9.62
CA ALA A 345 18.58 -1.12 8.86
C ALA A 345 19.78 -0.56 9.63
N LYS A 346 19.58 0.56 10.37
CA LYS A 346 20.59 1.11 11.28
C LYS A 346 20.93 0.14 12.40
N HIS A 347 19.89 -0.47 13.00
CA HIS A 347 20.07 -1.45 14.08
C HIS A 347 20.84 -2.69 13.59
N GLU A 348 20.66 -3.09 12.35
CA GLU A 348 21.42 -4.16 11.69
C GLU A 348 22.86 -3.76 11.31
N GLY A 349 23.28 -2.51 11.54
CA GLY A 349 24.65 -2.04 11.32
C GLY A 349 24.92 -1.49 9.91
N ILE A 350 23.90 -1.23 9.11
CA ILE A 350 24.05 -0.61 7.78
C ILE A 350 24.48 0.85 7.95
N ARG A 351 25.51 1.25 7.23
CA ARG A 351 26.02 2.64 7.20
C ARG A 351 25.28 3.44 6.11
N PHE A 352 25.13 4.74 6.36
CA PHE A 352 24.46 5.64 5.43
C PHE A 352 25.38 6.80 5.06
N VAL A 353 25.47 7.07 3.76
CA VAL A 353 26.17 8.21 3.17
C VAL A 353 25.17 8.95 2.30
N THR A 354 24.80 10.18 2.70
CA THR A 354 23.82 11.01 2.01
C THR A 354 24.47 12.11 1.20
N ARG A 355 23.72 12.71 0.27
CA ARG A 355 24.20 13.79 -0.61
C ARG A 355 25.46 13.40 -1.41
N ARG A 356 25.53 12.11 -1.80
CA ARG A 356 26.60 11.58 -2.65
C ARG A 356 26.03 10.80 -3.83
N GLY A 357 26.65 10.95 -4.99
CA GLY A 357 26.31 10.20 -6.20
C GLY A 357 27.54 9.58 -6.88
N PRO A 358 27.40 8.47 -7.59
CA PRO A 358 28.52 7.81 -8.22
C PRO A 358 29.14 8.71 -9.31
N LYS A 359 30.47 8.82 -9.29
CA LYS A 359 31.28 9.48 -10.29
C LYS A 359 31.99 8.45 -11.17
N GLU A 360 32.56 7.44 -10.55
CA GLU A 360 33.34 6.38 -11.22
C GLU A 360 33.38 5.13 -10.34
N PHE A 361 33.38 3.96 -10.97
CA PHE A 361 33.68 2.68 -10.35
C PHE A 361 35.12 2.32 -10.62
N LEU A 362 35.93 2.21 -9.56
CA LEU A 362 37.38 2.05 -9.64
C LEU A 362 37.79 0.58 -9.53
N GLY A 363 38.89 0.22 -10.21
CA GLY A 363 39.48 -1.12 -10.24
C GLY A 363 40.00 -1.46 -11.66
N ALA A 364 40.68 -2.57 -11.83
CA ALA A 364 41.12 -3.01 -13.15
C ALA A 364 39.98 -3.74 -13.89
N SER A 365 39.78 -5.03 -13.66
CA SER A 365 38.67 -5.81 -14.22
C SER A 365 37.50 -5.96 -13.23
N ARG A 366 37.78 -5.88 -11.93
CA ARG A 366 36.84 -6.01 -10.84
C ARG A 366 36.76 -4.71 -10.06
N LEU A 367 35.61 -4.48 -9.40
CA LEU A 367 35.42 -3.35 -8.52
C LEU A 367 36.31 -3.44 -7.28
N GLU A 368 36.96 -2.34 -6.94
CA GLU A 368 37.83 -2.19 -5.76
C GLU A 368 37.35 -1.02 -4.88
N ALA A 369 36.74 0.01 -5.50
CA ALA A 369 36.21 1.16 -4.81
C ALA A 369 35.16 1.91 -5.67
N VAL A 370 34.34 2.75 -5.04
CA VAL A 370 33.43 3.66 -5.70
C VAL A 370 33.84 5.09 -5.39
N ALA A 371 34.12 5.89 -6.42
CA ALA A 371 34.32 7.32 -6.30
C ALA A 371 32.95 8.01 -6.35
N LEU A 372 32.65 8.79 -5.30
CA LEU A 372 31.41 9.49 -5.08
C LEU A 372 31.64 10.99 -5.14
N ARG A 373 30.79 11.72 -5.85
CA ARG A 373 30.79 13.18 -5.90
C ARG A 373 29.64 13.76 -5.09
N LYS A 374 29.83 14.96 -4.56
CA LYS A 374 28.82 15.64 -3.76
C LYS A 374 27.61 16.07 -4.62
N VAL A 375 26.42 15.80 -4.12
CA VAL A 375 25.16 16.25 -4.72
C VAL A 375 24.81 17.63 -4.17
N THR A 376 24.67 18.61 -5.05
CA THR A 376 24.29 19.98 -4.70
C THR A 376 22.78 20.16 -4.70
N SER A 377 22.08 19.53 -5.65
CA SER A 377 20.61 19.48 -5.69
C SER A 377 20.17 18.16 -6.31
N VAL A 378 19.03 17.60 -5.87
CA VAL A 378 18.41 16.41 -6.44
C VAL A 378 17.32 16.77 -7.44
N PHE A 379 16.62 17.88 -7.20
CA PHE A 379 15.48 18.32 -8.01
C PHE A 379 15.74 19.70 -8.60
N ASP A 380 15.18 19.97 -9.78
CA ASP A 380 15.17 21.30 -10.40
C ASP A 380 14.14 22.23 -9.71
N ALA A 381 14.07 23.50 -10.15
CA ALA A 381 13.14 24.49 -9.63
C ALA A 381 11.66 24.13 -9.81
N ASN A 382 11.34 23.16 -10.69
CA ASN A 382 9.99 22.65 -10.93
C ASN A 382 9.71 21.33 -10.17
N GLY A 383 10.61 20.91 -9.28
CA GLY A 383 10.49 19.66 -8.54
C GLY A 383 10.73 18.39 -9.37
N ARG A 384 11.33 18.49 -10.55
CA ARG A 384 11.68 17.35 -11.39
C ARG A 384 13.04 16.80 -11.01
N PHE A 385 13.18 15.48 -11.00
CA PHE A 385 14.46 14.83 -10.73
C PHE A 385 15.51 15.21 -11.77
N SER A 386 16.50 16.00 -11.34
CA SER A 386 17.58 16.55 -12.17
C SER A 386 18.80 16.81 -11.29
N PRO A 387 19.52 15.77 -10.85
CA PRO A 387 20.59 15.94 -9.88
C PRO A 387 21.77 16.74 -10.45
N THR A 388 22.26 17.67 -9.63
CA THR A 388 23.46 18.47 -9.92
C THR A 388 24.57 18.11 -8.93
N TYR A 389 25.83 18.26 -9.35
CA TYR A 389 26.97 17.74 -8.62
C TYR A 389 28.09 18.78 -8.50
N ASP A 390 28.87 18.66 -7.43
CA ASP A 390 30.19 19.28 -7.28
C ASP A 390 31.26 18.23 -7.55
N ASP A 391 31.87 18.29 -8.72
CA ASP A 391 32.92 17.36 -9.15
C ASP A 391 34.28 17.62 -8.47
N GLY A 392 34.43 18.70 -7.73
CA GLY A 392 35.62 19.03 -6.93
C GLY A 392 35.60 18.35 -5.54
N ASP A 393 34.41 18.03 -5.03
CA ASP A 393 34.24 17.33 -3.74
C ASP A 393 33.97 15.83 -3.98
N VAL A 394 35.05 15.05 -3.99
CA VAL A 394 35.01 13.61 -4.27
C VAL A 394 35.48 12.82 -3.08
N GLU A 395 34.70 11.81 -2.70
CA GLU A 395 34.99 10.81 -1.67
C GLU A 395 35.12 9.42 -2.31
N THR A 396 36.09 8.63 -1.90
CA THR A 396 36.24 7.26 -2.40
C THR A 396 35.98 6.25 -1.27
N ILE A 397 35.04 5.34 -1.52
CA ILE A 397 34.67 4.27 -0.58
C ILE A 397 35.17 2.93 -1.15
N PRO A 398 35.98 2.17 -0.39
CA PRO A 398 36.37 0.82 -0.80
C PRO A 398 35.16 -0.10 -0.93
N ALA A 399 35.06 -0.86 -2.00
CA ALA A 399 33.93 -1.74 -2.27
C ALA A 399 34.38 -2.97 -3.09
N ASP A 400 33.93 -4.14 -2.66
CA ASP A 400 34.13 -5.40 -3.40
C ASP A 400 32.98 -5.64 -4.38
N ALA A 401 31.78 -5.08 -4.05
CA ALA A 401 30.62 -5.02 -4.94
C ALA A 401 29.83 -3.72 -4.77
N CYS A 402 29.12 -3.33 -5.83
CA CYS A 402 28.17 -2.22 -5.83
C CYS A 402 26.82 -2.65 -6.40
N ILE A 403 25.74 -2.41 -5.65
CA ILE A 403 24.37 -2.72 -6.04
C ILE A 403 23.65 -1.43 -6.44
N LEU A 404 23.19 -1.36 -7.70
CA LEU A 404 22.53 -0.20 -8.26
C LEU A 404 21.00 -0.30 -8.06
N ALA A 405 20.46 0.44 -7.10
CA ALA A 405 19.03 0.54 -6.79
C ALA A 405 18.43 1.88 -7.27
N ILE A 406 18.73 2.26 -8.53
CA ILE A 406 18.42 3.57 -9.13
C ILE A 406 17.11 3.60 -9.95
N GLY A 407 16.22 2.66 -9.70
CA GLY A 407 14.93 2.54 -10.38
C GLY A 407 14.91 1.45 -11.45
N GLN A 408 13.72 1.30 -12.05
CA GLN A 408 13.41 0.21 -12.97
C GLN A 408 12.69 0.75 -14.21
N LYS A 409 12.62 -0.06 -15.28
CA LYS A 409 11.89 0.21 -16.52
C LYS A 409 11.15 -1.02 -17.00
N ALA A 410 10.06 -0.81 -17.75
CA ALA A 410 9.30 -1.89 -18.36
C ALA A 410 10.07 -2.55 -19.51
N ASP A 411 9.78 -3.84 -19.71
CA ASP A 411 10.14 -4.58 -20.91
C ASP A 411 8.91 -4.69 -21.81
N LEU A 412 8.88 -3.94 -22.92
CA LEU A 412 7.75 -3.84 -23.83
C LEU A 412 8.10 -4.32 -25.25
N ASP A 413 9.13 -5.14 -25.41
CA ASP A 413 9.59 -5.65 -26.71
C ASP A 413 8.51 -6.45 -27.45
N PHE A 414 7.45 -6.92 -26.75
CA PHE A 414 6.30 -7.60 -27.32
C PHE A 414 5.25 -6.66 -27.94
N VAL A 415 5.29 -5.34 -27.63
CA VAL A 415 4.35 -4.35 -28.16
C VAL A 415 4.78 -3.93 -29.55
N LYS A 416 3.93 -4.19 -30.54
CA LYS A 416 4.18 -3.88 -31.95
C LYS A 416 3.50 -2.57 -32.35
N PRO A 417 4.00 -1.86 -33.37
CA PRO A 417 3.32 -0.68 -33.92
C PRO A 417 1.86 -0.96 -34.35
N ALA A 418 1.58 -2.19 -34.81
CA ALA A 418 0.24 -2.61 -35.20
C ALA A 418 -0.75 -2.69 -34.03
N ASP A 419 -0.27 -2.82 -32.80
CA ASP A 419 -1.10 -2.88 -31.60
C ASP A 419 -1.70 -1.52 -31.24
N ARG A 420 -1.16 -0.42 -31.76
CA ARG A 420 -1.62 0.97 -31.56
C ARG A 420 -1.65 1.36 -30.07
N ILE A 421 -0.69 0.91 -29.30
CA ILE A 421 -0.53 1.28 -27.89
C ILE A 421 0.46 2.44 -27.80
N ASP A 422 -0.01 3.56 -27.27
CA ASP A 422 0.82 4.73 -27.04
C ASP A 422 1.71 4.55 -25.81
N LEU A 423 2.97 4.97 -25.95
CA LEU A 423 3.91 5.01 -24.84
C LEU A 423 4.13 6.44 -24.35
N THR A 424 4.45 6.59 -23.10
CA THR A 424 4.93 7.85 -22.52
C THR A 424 6.38 8.12 -22.91
N PRO A 425 6.90 9.36 -22.82
CA PRO A 425 8.32 9.65 -23.04
C PRO A 425 9.26 8.84 -22.12
N GLY A 426 8.77 8.39 -20.97
CA GLY A 426 9.50 7.54 -20.02
C GLY A 426 9.47 6.04 -20.35
N GLY A 427 8.81 5.62 -21.44
CA GLY A 427 8.73 4.23 -21.87
C GLY A 427 7.66 3.39 -21.15
N SER A 428 6.74 4.01 -20.41
CA SER A 428 5.58 3.34 -19.82
C SER A 428 4.40 3.32 -20.79
N ILE A 429 3.47 2.40 -20.62
CA ILE A 429 2.22 2.40 -21.40
C ILE A 429 1.36 3.59 -20.97
N ARG A 430 0.91 4.40 -21.94
CA ARG A 430 -0.02 5.50 -21.68
C ARG A 430 -1.43 4.94 -21.49
N VAL A 431 -2.06 5.37 -20.39
CA VAL A 431 -3.43 5.00 -20.07
C VAL A 431 -4.23 6.22 -19.63
N ASP A 432 -5.53 6.12 -19.77
CA ASP A 432 -6.44 6.99 -19.05
C ASP A 432 -6.36 6.66 -17.54
N PRO A 433 -6.11 7.62 -16.65
CA PRO A 433 -5.85 7.34 -15.25
C PRO A 433 -7.08 6.83 -14.46
N GLU A 434 -8.29 7.08 -14.94
CA GLU A 434 -9.53 6.65 -14.28
C GLU A 434 -9.97 5.26 -14.75
N THR A 435 -9.88 5.00 -16.03
CA THR A 435 -10.36 3.74 -16.62
C THR A 435 -9.24 2.73 -16.88
N LEU A 436 -7.99 3.15 -16.86
CA LEU A 436 -6.81 2.35 -17.26
C LEU A 436 -6.86 1.84 -18.71
N ALA A 437 -7.74 2.40 -19.53
CA ALA A 437 -7.81 2.09 -20.96
C ALA A 437 -6.57 2.65 -21.68
N THR A 438 -6.02 1.86 -22.59
CA THR A 438 -4.98 2.31 -23.52
C THR A 438 -5.59 2.96 -24.74
N SER A 439 -4.76 3.46 -25.68
CA SER A 439 -5.21 3.94 -26.99
C SER A 439 -5.82 2.83 -27.87
N ALA A 440 -5.57 1.55 -27.55
CA ALA A 440 -6.09 0.39 -28.28
C ALA A 440 -7.38 -0.14 -27.63
N PRO A 441 -8.52 -0.22 -28.35
CA PRO A 441 -9.78 -0.71 -27.80
C PRO A 441 -9.68 -2.14 -27.24
N GLY A 442 -10.24 -2.34 -26.03
CA GLY A 442 -10.23 -3.62 -25.30
C GLY A 442 -8.88 -3.97 -24.66
N ILE A 443 -7.89 -3.08 -24.74
CA ILE A 443 -6.60 -3.24 -24.07
C ILE A 443 -6.51 -2.23 -22.92
N PHE A 444 -6.21 -2.74 -21.75
CA PHE A 444 -6.03 -1.97 -20.53
C PHE A 444 -4.61 -2.20 -19.98
N ALA A 445 -4.07 -1.25 -19.23
CA ALA A 445 -2.79 -1.43 -18.56
C ALA A 445 -2.78 -0.81 -17.18
N GLY A 446 -2.01 -1.39 -16.25
CA GLY A 446 -1.94 -0.88 -14.89
C GLY A 446 -0.79 -1.49 -14.08
N GLY A 447 -0.60 -0.99 -12.86
CA GLY A 447 0.59 -1.26 -12.09
C GLY A 447 1.80 -0.51 -12.65
N ASP A 448 3.00 -1.00 -12.35
CA ASP A 448 4.24 -0.28 -12.66
C ASP A 448 4.49 -0.09 -14.16
N VAL A 449 3.92 -0.92 -15.02
CA VAL A 449 4.06 -0.78 -16.49
C VAL A 449 3.41 0.52 -17.02
N ALA A 450 2.38 1.02 -16.33
CA ALA A 450 1.70 2.26 -16.69
C ALA A 450 2.19 3.48 -15.89
N PHE A 451 2.47 3.28 -14.59
CA PHE A 451 2.72 4.39 -13.66
C PHE A 451 4.16 4.45 -13.11
N GLY A 452 5.04 3.55 -13.52
CA GLY A 452 6.36 3.37 -12.93
C GLY A 452 6.32 2.65 -11.58
N PRO A 453 7.48 2.40 -10.95
CA PRO A 453 7.57 1.69 -9.69
C PRO A 453 6.79 2.39 -8.58
N ARG A 454 5.82 1.68 -7.98
CA ARG A 454 4.99 2.13 -6.88
C ARG A 454 4.87 1.06 -5.80
N ASN A 455 4.15 1.37 -4.72
CA ASN A 455 3.95 0.40 -3.67
C ASN A 455 2.90 -0.67 -4.05
N LEU A 456 2.96 -1.80 -3.34
CA LEU A 456 2.13 -2.98 -3.58
C LEU A 456 0.62 -2.66 -3.63
N ILE A 457 0.13 -1.88 -2.68
CA ILE A 457 -1.32 -1.63 -2.55
C ILE A 457 -1.87 -0.77 -3.70
N GLU A 458 -1.05 0.08 -4.31
CA GLU A 458 -1.43 0.83 -5.51
C GLU A 458 -1.55 -0.10 -6.72
N ALA A 459 -0.66 -1.09 -6.84
CA ALA A 459 -0.77 -2.11 -7.88
C ALA A 459 -2.05 -2.95 -7.72
N VAL A 460 -2.40 -3.35 -6.49
CA VAL A 460 -3.68 -4.02 -6.19
C VAL A 460 -4.86 -3.15 -6.60
N ALA A 461 -4.85 -1.85 -6.26
CA ALA A 461 -5.89 -0.90 -6.62
C ALA A 461 -6.04 -0.75 -8.15
N ASN A 462 -4.92 -0.74 -8.88
CA ASN A 462 -4.95 -0.71 -10.35
C ASN A 462 -5.62 -1.98 -10.92
N GLY A 463 -5.32 -3.16 -10.37
CA GLY A 463 -5.99 -4.40 -10.76
C GLY A 463 -7.50 -4.34 -10.58
N LYS A 464 -7.96 -3.86 -9.44
CA LYS A 464 -9.40 -3.68 -9.16
C LYS A 464 -10.05 -2.67 -10.10
N ARG A 465 -9.37 -1.56 -10.37
CA ARG A 465 -9.84 -0.54 -11.33
C ARG A 465 -9.94 -1.12 -12.74
N ALA A 466 -8.92 -1.85 -13.19
CA ALA A 466 -8.92 -2.53 -14.49
C ALA A 466 -10.08 -3.52 -14.61
N ALA A 467 -10.35 -4.32 -13.57
CA ALA A 467 -11.46 -5.26 -13.57
C ALA A 467 -12.81 -4.56 -13.78
N ARG A 468 -13.05 -3.44 -13.08
CA ARG A 468 -14.26 -2.62 -13.28
C ARG A 468 -14.36 -2.06 -14.69
N SER A 469 -13.28 -1.51 -15.23
CA SER A 469 -13.25 -0.92 -16.57
C SER A 469 -13.43 -1.97 -17.66
N ILE A 470 -12.82 -3.14 -17.50
CA ILE A 470 -13.02 -4.29 -18.38
C ILE A 470 -14.48 -4.77 -18.33
N HIS A 471 -15.06 -4.85 -17.13
CA HIS A 471 -16.47 -5.22 -16.97
C HIS A 471 -17.38 -4.23 -17.69
N SER A 472 -17.21 -2.92 -17.49
CA SER A 472 -17.98 -1.89 -18.20
C SER A 472 -17.79 -1.97 -19.73
N TYR A 473 -16.58 -2.21 -20.20
CA TYR A 473 -16.29 -2.36 -21.62
C TYR A 473 -16.98 -3.59 -22.24
N LEU A 474 -16.95 -4.72 -21.53
CA LEU A 474 -17.51 -5.98 -22.01
C LEU A 474 -19.04 -6.03 -21.88
N SER A 475 -19.61 -5.60 -20.76
CA SER A 475 -21.06 -5.59 -20.55
C SER A 475 -21.77 -4.53 -21.40
N ARG A 476 -21.03 -3.52 -21.88
CA ARG A 476 -21.56 -2.30 -22.51
C ARG A 476 -22.47 -1.50 -21.57
N GLU A 477 -22.39 -1.77 -20.29
CA GLU A 477 -23.11 -1.05 -19.24
C GLU A 477 -22.15 -0.05 -18.61
N ALA A 478 -22.52 1.22 -18.60
CA ALA A 478 -21.85 2.23 -17.80
C ALA A 478 -22.20 1.97 -16.33
N GLY A 479 -21.49 1.01 -15.73
CA GLY A 479 -21.66 0.73 -14.31
C GLY A 479 -21.24 1.94 -13.48
N ARG A 480 -22.06 2.34 -12.53
CA ARG A 480 -21.76 3.38 -11.55
C ARG A 480 -21.70 2.80 -10.15
N ILE A 481 -20.88 3.41 -9.31
CA ILE A 481 -20.91 3.11 -7.87
C ILE A 481 -21.99 3.99 -7.25
N GLU A 482 -23.03 3.37 -6.74
CA GLU A 482 -24.02 4.03 -5.91
C GLU A 482 -23.60 3.91 -4.45
N SER A 483 -23.62 5.03 -3.75
CA SER A 483 -23.25 5.08 -2.34
C SER A 483 -24.45 5.54 -1.52
N GLU A 484 -24.74 4.84 -0.44
CA GLU A 484 -25.79 5.13 0.54
C GLU A 484 -25.15 5.45 1.88
N LEU A 485 -25.54 6.56 2.48
CA LEU A 485 -25.08 7.01 3.79
C LEU A 485 -26.16 6.71 4.82
N GLU A 486 -25.82 5.93 5.84
CA GLU A 486 -26.65 5.73 7.04
C GLU A 486 -25.99 6.43 8.22
N ILE A 487 -26.80 7.11 9.04
CA ILE A 487 -26.34 7.79 10.25
C ILE A 487 -27.17 7.28 11.43
N GLU A 488 -26.48 6.73 12.44
CA GLU A 488 -27.08 6.19 13.65
C GLU A 488 -26.63 6.99 14.88
N LYS A 489 -27.59 7.47 15.66
CA LYS A 489 -27.31 8.15 16.92
C LYS A 489 -26.80 7.17 17.97
N ILE A 490 -25.64 7.46 18.56
CA ILE A 490 -25.08 6.69 19.65
C ILE A 490 -25.49 7.36 20.96
N PRO A 491 -26.09 6.62 21.91
CA PRO A 491 -26.35 7.16 23.25
C PRO A 491 -25.05 7.68 23.88
N THR A 492 -25.04 8.95 24.28
CA THR A 492 -23.84 9.62 24.83
C THR A 492 -23.30 8.90 26.07
N SER A 493 -24.18 8.20 26.81
CA SER A 493 -23.80 7.37 27.96
C SER A 493 -22.97 6.13 27.57
N ARG A 494 -23.04 5.69 26.29
CA ARG A 494 -22.31 4.53 25.75
C ARG A 494 -21.06 4.92 24.95
N TYR A 495 -20.97 6.19 24.55
CA TYR A 495 -19.81 6.70 23.85
C TYR A 495 -18.84 7.29 24.86
N ARG A 496 -17.72 6.61 25.01
CA ARG A 496 -16.60 7.11 25.83
C ARG A 496 -15.30 6.78 25.13
N MET A 497 -14.46 7.76 25.00
CA MET A 497 -13.07 7.52 24.70
C MET A 497 -12.45 6.70 25.84
N ILE A 498 -11.60 5.73 25.52
CA ILE A 498 -10.95 4.92 26.55
C ILE A 498 -10.11 5.85 27.43
N ALA A 499 -10.33 5.80 28.75
CA ALA A 499 -9.53 6.58 29.69
C ALA A 499 -8.05 6.25 29.54
N GLY A 500 -7.20 7.26 29.43
CA GLY A 500 -5.78 7.10 29.21
C GLY A 500 -5.36 6.85 27.76
N PHE A 501 -6.26 7.06 26.77
CA PHE A 501 -5.90 6.92 25.35
C PHE A 501 -4.70 7.81 24.98
N GLU A 502 -4.55 8.96 25.63
CA GLU A 502 -3.48 9.93 25.43
C GLU A 502 -2.10 9.44 25.91
N VAL A 503 -2.07 8.43 26.80
CA VAL A 503 -0.83 7.82 27.32
C VAL A 503 -0.52 6.45 26.70
N LEU A 504 -1.34 6.02 25.72
CA LEU A 504 -1.09 4.80 24.97
C LEU A 504 -0.13 5.09 23.81
N ASP A 505 1.14 4.79 24.00
CA ASP A 505 2.16 4.98 22.96
C ASP A 505 1.98 4.02 21.79
N ARG A 506 2.33 4.49 20.57
CA ARG A 506 2.53 3.60 19.44
C ARG A 506 3.70 2.65 19.73
N ARG A 507 3.51 1.39 19.49
CA ARG A 507 4.58 0.40 19.45
C ARG A 507 4.72 -0.16 18.04
N ALA A 508 5.95 -0.27 17.57
CA ALA A 508 6.25 -1.01 16.34
C ALA A 508 5.95 -2.50 16.55
N ALA A 509 5.69 -3.22 15.45
CA ALA A 509 5.58 -4.66 15.52
C ALA A 509 6.88 -5.27 16.05
N PRO A 510 6.80 -6.30 16.94
CA PRO A 510 8.00 -6.93 17.47
C PRO A 510 8.85 -7.57 16.37
N THR A 511 10.14 -7.59 16.57
CA THR A 511 11.10 -8.21 15.65
C THR A 511 12.00 -9.20 16.37
N LEU A 512 12.55 -10.17 15.62
CA LEU A 512 13.53 -11.10 16.16
C LEU A 512 14.79 -10.35 16.64
N ASP A 513 15.43 -10.88 17.67
CA ASP A 513 16.76 -10.42 18.09
C ASP A 513 17.75 -10.55 16.94
N LEU A 514 18.75 -9.64 16.89
CA LEU A 514 19.73 -9.58 15.79
C LEU A 514 20.41 -10.93 15.54
N ALA A 515 20.79 -11.65 16.61
CA ALA A 515 21.43 -12.96 16.52
C ALA A 515 20.54 -14.03 15.83
N ARG A 516 19.23 -13.85 15.81
CA ARG A 516 18.25 -14.77 15.20
C ARG A 516 17.82 -14.36 13.80
N ARG A 517 18.29 -13.21 13.29
CA ARG A 517 17.95 -12.68 11.96
C ARG A 517 18.84 -13.28 10.88
N THR A 518 18.81 -14.59 10.72
CA THR A 518 19.67 -15.32 9.79
C THR A 518 18.88 -15.88 8.60
N GLY A 519 19.49 -15.94 7.45
CA GLY A 519 18.92 -16.54 6.24
C GLY A 519 17.56 -15.96 5.84
N ILE A 520 16.56 -16.83 5.74
CA ILE A 520 15.16 -16.50 5.34
C ILE A 520 14.19 -16.35 6.51
N SER A 521 14.68 -16.41 7.77
CA SER A 521 13.83 -16.29 8.94
C SER A 521 13.05 -14.97 8.92
N GLU A 522 11.73 -15.03 9.09
CA GLU A 522 10.87 -13.84 9.13
C GLU A 522 11.26 -12.96 10.31
N VAL A 523 11.59 -11.69 10.05
CA VAL A 523 12.14 -10.78 11.05
C VAL A 523 11.06 -10.20 11.95
N GLU A 524 10.01 -9.66 11.37
CA GLU A 524 8.86 -9.15 12.13
C GLU A 524 7.99 -10.32 12.59
N THR A 525 7.62 -10.34 13.87
CA THR A 525 6.87 -11.46 14.47
C THR A 525 5.40 -11.18 14.72
N GLY A 526 4.94 -9.97 14.48
CA GLY A 526 3.55 -9.57 14.75
C GLY A 526 3.24 -9.32 16.22
N TYR A 527 2.06 -8.77 16.51
CA TYR A 527 1.59 -8.52 17.87
C TYR A 527 1.01 -9.80 18.51
N ASP A 528 1.25 -9.95 19.81
CA ASP A 528 0.38 -10.79 20.63
C ASP A 528 -0.99 -10.12 20.84
N GLU A 529 -1.91 -10.83 21.48
CA GLU A 529 -3.27 -10.35 21.70
C GLU A 529 -3.34 -9.12 22.59
N THR A 530 -2.56 -9.10 23.65
CA THR A 530 -2.51 -7.98 24.62
C THR A 530 -2.04 -6.69 23.94
N GLU A 531 -0.96 -6.77 23.16
CA GLU A 531 -0.44 -5.59 22.45
C GLU A 531 -1.38 -5.18 21.29
N ALA A 532 -2.00 -6.14 20.59
CA ALA A 532 -2.97 -5.84 19.54
C ALA A 532 -4.18 -5.06 20.09
N LEU A 533 -4.75 -5.49 21.21
CA LEU A 533 -5.83 -4.78 21.89
C LEU A 533 -5.40 -3.38 22.31
N ARG A 534 -4.19 -3.25 22.91
CA ARG A 534 -3.65 -1.97 23.31
C ARG A 534 -3.47 -1.01 22.13
N GLN A 535 -2.92 -1.49 21.01
CA GLN A 535 -2.72 -0.66 19.82
C GLN A 535 -4.04 -0.33 19.12
N ALA A 536 -5.00 -1.24 19.10
CA ALA A 536 -6.34 -1.00 18.57
C ALA A 536 -7.11 0.05 19.40
N ALA A 537 -6.95 0.04 20.72
CA ALA A 537 -7.55 1.02 21.64
C ALA A 537 -7.10 2.47 21.39
N ARG A 538 -6.00 2.69 20.70
CA ARG A 538 -5.54 4.03 20.29
C ARG A 538 -6.40 4.68 19.21
N CYS A 539 -7.31 3.92 18.56
CA CYS A 539 -8.12 4.41 17.44
C CYS A 539 -9.09 5.51 17.87
N LEU A 540 -9.13 6.63 17.12
CA LEU A 540 -10.05 7.76 17.35
C LEU A 540 -11.48 7.49 16.85
N VAL A 541 -11.79 6.29 16.38
CA VAL A 541 -13.14 5.90 15.94
C VAL A 541 -13.74 6.91 14.94
N CYS A 542 -13.03 7.22 13.86
CA CYS A 542 -13.40 8.27 12.91
C CYS A 542 -14.76 8.09 12.21
N HIS A 543 -15.38 6.90 12.27
CA HIS A 543 -16.76 6.65 11.86
C HIS A 543 -17.81 7.26 12.81
N VAL A 544 -17.40 7.74 13.99
CA VAL A 544 -18.25 8.44 14.92
C VAL A 544 -17.94 9.93 14.84
N GLN A 545 -18.97 10.74 14.63
CA GLN A 545 -18.85 12.18 14.49
C GLN A 545 -19.75 12.89 15.51
N THR A 546 -19.33 14.09 15.87
CA THR A 546 -20.18 15.01 16.61
C THR A 546 -21.11 15.71 15.62
N ILE A 547 -22.42 15.54 15.81
CA ILE A 547 -23.44 16.18 14.99
C ILE A 547 -24.10 17.30 15.79
N TYR A 548 -24.39 18.41 15.11
CA TYR A 548 -25.03 19.58 15.69
C TYR A 548 -26.46 19.77 15.14
N ASP A 549 -27.39 19.88 16.04
CA ASP A 549 -28.80 20.18 15.75
C ASP A 549 -29.09 21.64 16.17
N PRO A 550 -29.20 22.58 15.21
CA PRO A 550 -29.42 23.99 15.53
C PRO A 550 -30.77 24.29 16.15
N GLU A 551 -31.81 23.44 15.94
CA GLU A 551 -33.15 23.65 16.48
C GLU A 551 -33.21 23.42 17.99
N LYS A 552 -32.29 22.62 18.53
CA LYS A 552 -32.21 22.33 19.98
C LYS A 552 -31.20 23.22 20.70
N CYS A 553 -30.40 23.98 19.97
CA CYS A 553 -29.31 24.77 20.55
C CYS A 553 -29.88 26.02 21.26
N VAL A 554 -29.47 26.20 22.52
CA VAL A 554 -29.78 27.39 23.32
C VAL A 554 -28.59 28.35 23.46
N LEU A 555 -27.59 28.24 22.62
CA LEU A 555 -26.41 29.09 22.54
C LEU A 555 -25.63 29.24 23.87
N CYS A 556 -25.61 28.21 24.73
CA CYS A 556 -24.99 28.25 26.04
C CYS A 556 -23.47 28.14 26.04
N SER A 557 -22.83 27.93 24.88
CA SER A 557 -21.36 27.80 24.63
C SER A 557 -20.65 26.68 25.40
N ARG A 558 -21.33 25.83 26.17
CA ARG A 558 -20.70 24.75 26.95
C ARG A 558 -19.89 23.75 26.11
N CYS A 559 -20.32 23.52 24.86
CA CYS A 559 -19.61 22.65 23.92
C CYS A 559 -18.28 23.27 23.44
N VAL A 560 -18.25 24.60 23.30
CA VAL A 560 -17.04 25.36 22.95
C VAL A 560 -16.04 25.31 24.11
N ASP A 561 -16.53 25.64 25.33
CA ASP A 561 -15.68 25.73 26.54
C ASP A 561 -15.01 24.40 26.91
N VAL A 562 -15.68 23.26 26.64
CA VAL A 562 -15.19 21.93 27.04
C VAL A 562 -14.29 21.30 25.97
N CYS A 563 -14.21 21.86 24.78
CA CYS A 563 -13.46 21.28 23.67
C CYS A 563 -11.94 21.41 23.87
N PRO A 564 -11.19 20.30 24.09
CA PRO A 564 -9.76 20.37 24.34
C PRO A 564 -8.95 20.80 23.11
N GLU A 565 -9.52 20.63 21.91
CA GLU A 565 -8.90 20.94 20.64
C GLU A 565 -9.36 22.28 20.04
N TYR A 566 -10.24 23.01 20.75
CA TYR A 566 -10.80 24.27 20.26
C TYR A 566 -11.36 24.19 18.83
N CYS A 567 -11.96 23.04 18.49
CA CYS A 567 -12.50 22.80 17.15
C CYS A 567 -13.93 23.29 16.96
N LEU A 568 -14.57 23.80 18.02
CA LEU A 568 -15.90 24.39 17.99
C LEU A 568 -15.81 25.88 18.30
N ALA A 569 -16.49 26.69 17.51
CA ALA A 569 -16.59 28.11 17.74
C ALA A 569 -18.00 28.63 17.44
N LEU A 570 -18.45 29.60 18.25
CA LEU A 570 -19.65 30.39 17.98
C LEU A 570 -19.18 31.70 17.35
N VAL A 571 -19.52 31.94 16.10
CA VAL A 571 -19.05 33.09 15.32
C VAL A 571 -20.18 33.91 14.78
N PRO A 572 -20.04 35.25 14.62
CA PRO A 572 -21.01 36.08 13.92
C PRO A 572 -21.17 35.59 12.46
N ILE A 573 -22.39 35.66 11.93
CA ILE A 573 -22.66 35.20 10.56
C ILE A 573 -21.91 36.02 9.53
N GLU A 574 -21.64 37.28 9.81
CA GLU A 574 -20.84 38.17 8.94
C GLU A 574 -19.39 37.68 8.72
N GLU A 575 -18.90 36.82 9.58
CA GLU A 575 -17.56 36.21 9.42
C GLU A 575 -17.58 34.99 8.52
N LEU A 576 -18.75 34.56 8.04
CA LEU A 576 -18.88 33.37 7.19
C LEU A 576 -18.90 33.74 5.70
N ASP A 577 -18.13 33.02 4.91
CA ASP A 577 -18.21 33.02 3.46
C ASP A 577 -19.31 32.06 3.02
N LEU A 578 -20.51 32.59 2.82
CA LEU A 578 -21.71 31.84 2.47
C LEU A 578 -22.15 32.19 1.04
N PRO A 579 -22.84 31.27 0.33
CA PRO A 579 -23.53 31.57 -0.92
C PRO A 579 -24.54 32.72 -0.76
N GLU A 580 -24.75 33.52 -1.81
CA GLU A 580 -25.62 34.71 -1.75
C GLU A 580 -27.10 34.41 -1.45
N ASP A 581 -27.59 33.26 -1.89
CA ASP A 581 -28.93 32.77 -1.57
C ASP A 581 -29.09 32.44 -0.07
N GLU A 582 -28.06 31.88 0.55
CA GLU A 582 -28.05 31.61 1.99
C GLU A 582 -27.94 32.89 2.81
N LYS A 583 -27.08 33.83 2.39
CA LYS A 583 -26.98 35.16 3.02
C LYS A 583 -28.34 35.87 3.03
N ARG A 584 -29.09 35.74 1.92
CA ARG A 584 -30.45 36.32 1.84
C ARG A 584 -31.40 35.68 2.83
N VAL A 585 -31.43 34.35 2.91
CA VAL A 585 -32.28 33.62 3.89
C VAL A 585 -31.95 34.00 5.33
N LEU A 586 -30.64 34.18 5.62
CA LEU A 586 -30.21 34.60 6.95
C LEU A 586 -30.55 36.06 7.24
N ALA A 587 -30.49 36.95 6.25
CA ALA A 587 -30.92 38.34 6.39
C ALA A 587 -32.44 38.45 6.68
N GLU A 588 -33.28 37.69 5.96
CA GLU A 588 -34.72 37.60 6.20
C GLU A 588 -35.03 37.09 7.63
N ARG A 589 -34.26 36.11 8.12
CA ARG A 589 -34.36 35.64 9.50
C ARG A 589 -33.92 36.69 10.51
N ALA A 590 -32.83 37.43 10.25
CA ALA A 590 -32.36 38.49 11.12
C ALA A 590 -33.43 39.62 11.27
N GLU A 591 -34.08 39.99 10.17
CA GLU A 591 -35.21 40.95 10.20
C GLU A 591 -36.35 40.47 11.07
N ALA A 592 -36.70 39.15 11.03
CA ALA A 592 -37.73 38.55 11.85
C ALA A 592 -37.42 38.59 13.36
N PHE A 593 -36.14 38.75 13.73
CA PHE A 593 -35.66 38.90 15.11
C PHE A 593 -35.27 40.33 15.47
N GLU A 594 -35.90 41.33 14.87
CA GLU A 594 -35.72 42.77 15.15
C GLU A 594 -34.25 43.25 14.95
N GLY A 595 -33.52 42.65 14.00
CA GLY A 595 -32.13 42.99 13.69
C GLY A 595 -31.11 42.49 14.73
N ALA A 596 -31.47 41.51 15.57
CA ALA A 596 -30.53 40.90 16.50
C ALA A 596 -29.35 40.22 15.73
N PRO A 597 -28.13 40.34 16.21
CA PRO A 597 -27.00 39.69 15.57
C PRO A 597 -27.15 38.16 15.59
N LEU A 598 -27.05 37.53 14.42
CA LEU A 598 -27.11 36.11 14.30
C LEU A 598 -25.70 35.50 14.48
N SER A 599 -25.66 34.35 15.12
CA SER A 599 -24.43 33.59 15.32
C SER A 599 -24.58 32.16 14.82
N ALA A 600 -23.49 31.63 14.27
CA ALA A 600 -23.44 30.27 13.81
C ALA A 600 -22.44 29.44 14.62
N MET A 601 -22.80 28.18 14.89
CA MET A 601 -21.87 27.20 15.43
C MET A 601 -21.08 26.60 14.26
N VAL A 602 -19.76 26.75 14.28
CA VAL A 602 -18.86 26.17 13.30
C VAL A 602 -17.97 25.09 13.94
N LYS A 603 -17.61 24.09 13.17
CA LYS A 603 -16.76 22.98 13.61
C LYS A 603 -15.62 22.77 12.63
N ASP A 604 -14.40 22.71 13.17
CA ASP A 604 -13.23 22.24 12.45
C ASP A 604 -13.09 20.72 12.62
N ASP A 605 -13.50 19.95 11.60
CA ASP A 605 -13.45 18.49 11.62
C ASP A 605 -12.03 17.94 11.58
N GLU A 606 -11.05 18.72 11.10
CA GLU A 606 -9.64 18.32 11.06
C GLU A 606 -9.02 18.27 12.45
N ARG A 607 -9.44 19.16 13.34
CA ARG A 607 -8.98 19.23 14.73
C ARG A 607 -9.76 18.32 15.68
N CYS A 608 -10.98 17.94 15.33
CA CYS A 608 -11.84 17.16 16.21
C CYS A 608 -11.26 15.76 16.48
N ILE A 609 -11.00 15.44 17.75
CA ILE A 609 -10.51 14.13 18.23
C ILE A 609 -11.64 13.15 18.60
N ARG A 610 -12.90 13.51 18.41
CA ARG A 610 -14.10 12.71 18.68
C ARG A 610 -14.24 12.26 20.15
N CYS A 611 -13.75 13.03 21.11
CA CYS A 611 -13.81 12.69 22.53
C CYS A 611 -15.21 12.68 23.15
N GLY A 612 -16.21 13.28 22.48
CA GLY A 612 -17.62 13.32 22.92
C GLY A 612 -17.91 14.28 24.06
N LEU A 613 -16.93 15.03 24.59
CA LEU A 613 -17.13 15.95 25.72
C LEU A 613 -18.18 17.03 25.42
N CYS A 614 -18.22 17.54 24.19
CA CYS A 614 -19.22 18.52 23.76
C CYS A 614 -20.64 17.96 23.83
N ALA A 615 -20.85 16.70 23.44
CA ALA A 615 -22.15 16.03 23.52
C ALA A 615 -22.52 15.75 24.99
N ILE A 616 -21.60 15.30 25.83
CA ILE A 616 -21.84 15.05 27.27
C ILE A 616 -22.22 16.34 28.00
N ARG A 617 -21.63 17.48 27.60
CA ARG A 617 -21.89 18.79 28.25
C ARG A 617 -23.10 19.53 27.69
N CYS A 618 -23.69 19.08 26.59
CA CYS A 618 -24.83 19.72 25.97
C CYS A 618 -26.09 19.50 26.83
N PRO A 619 -26.74 20.57 27.32
CA PRO A 619 -27.92 20.42 28.21
C PRO A 619 -29.22 20.09 27.44
N THR A 620 -29.22 20.26 26.13
CA THR A 620 -30.42 20.12 25.27
C THR A 620 -30.30 19.02 24.24
N ASP A 621 -29.23 18.23 24.29
CA ASP A 621 -28.90 17.25 23.24
C ASP A 621 -28.80 17.85 21.82
N ALA A 622 -28.44 19.14 21.71
CA ALA A 622 -28.13 19.78 20.45
C ALA A 622 -26.81 19.27 19.84
N MET A 623 -25.89 18.79 20.68
CA MET A 623 -24.67 18.11 20.26
C MET A 623 -24.81 16.62 20.58
N THR A 624 -24.71 15.78 19.56
CA THR A 624 -24.80 14.32 19.70
C THR A 624 -23.58 13.64 19.11
N MET A 625 -23.34 12.40 19.50
CA MET A 625 -22.37 11.52 18.82
C MET A 625 -23.14 10.56 17.92
N GLU A 626 -22.78 10.52 16.65
CA GLU A 626 -23.46 9.69 15.66
C GLU A 626 -22.46 8.87 14.87
N ARG A 627 -22.78 7.61 14.63
CA ARG A 627 -22.00 6.71 13.78
C ARG A 627 -22.56 6.80 12.38
N PHE A 628 -21.68 6.98 11.41
CA PHE A 628 -22.06 6.84 10.02
C PHE A 628 -21.46 5.58 9.41
N SER A 629 -22.16 5.02 8.44
CA SER A 629 -21.70 3.95 7.56
C SER A 629 -22.02 4.30 6.12
N ILE A 630 -21.15 3.90 5.21
CA ILE A 630 -21.33 4.11 3.78
C ILE A 630 -21.33 2.74 3.11
N THR A 631 -22.45 2.40 2.48
CA THR A 631 -22.58 1.20 1.66
C THR A 631 -22.41 1.59 0.20
N GLU A 632 -21.54 0.89 -0.52
CA GLU A 632 -21.32 1.09 -1.95
C GLU A 632 -21.81 -0.12 -2.73
N ARG A 633 -22.55 0.12 -3.81
CA ARG A 633 -23.04 -0.90 -4.73
C ARG A 633 -22.62 -0.55 -6.14
N PHE A 634 -22.19 -1.55 -6.88
CA PHE A 634 -22.02 -1.40 -8.32
C PHE A 634 -23.41 -1.62 -8.98
N ALA A 635 -24.01 -0.55 -9.45
CA ALA A 635 -25.27 -0.60 -10.15
C ALA A 635 -25.04 -0.57 -11.67
N ALA A 636 -25.71 -1.49 -12.39
CA ALA A 636 -25.84 -1.36 -13.83
C ALA A 636 -26.65 -0.09 -14.14
N ALA A 637 -26.23 0.69 -15.13
CA ALA A 637 -27.04 1.83 -15.56
C ALA A 637 -28.40 1.28 -16.05
N ALA A 638 -29.48 1.73 -15.42
CA ALA A 638 -30.81 1.54 -15.97
C ALA A 638 -30.87 2.30 -17.30
N PHE A 639 -31.17 1.59 -18.39
CA PHE A 639 -31.43 2.18 -19.70
C PHE A 639 -32.76 2.93 -19.71
#